data_79e87b7d41c41b163321e30ca1955dce
#
_entry.id   79e87b7d41c41b163321e30ca1955dce
#
_cell.length_a   1.000
_cell.length_b   1.000
_cell.length_c   1.000
_cell.angle_alpha   90.00
_cell.angle_beta   90.00
_cell.angle_gamma   90.00
#
_symmetry.space_group_name_H-M   'P 1'
#
loop_
_entity.id
_entity.type
_entity.pdbx_description
1 polymer ?
#
loop_
_entity_poly.entity_id
_entity_poly.type
_entity_poly.pdbx_seq_one_letter_code
_entity_poly.pdbx_strand_id
1 'polypeptide(L)'
;MNMQSNAPTGSTAPLNERFTLVLLAHDQSTALRRALRHYRDSSFAMLVIDSSSLINADITVEFPSVQYLHAPTAIGFGDKVRQAVERVATPYLAIADAESFLLPQALDQSLRFLEAHAEYGACQGYSLAFEAHADRVDYYLLDRKGCEDYSGASAEARLAVFAEDCPSLVSALTRTETLRRSYASLPVGFDSRLQEAGHCLGLVTDAKVRLLDIPYGVHERSRVAKPRNPVGTAPGTEDLRAVAEQERMSTMLADAFGAAASAREHVRAILKKLVERSVPQTGKVLESTWDSRRGEPVRRFESTQYVELPFYNQAFFDVLASLEFLLHAAPSGQVQLKELEAVMLQQKELSRPQRNTNAEPLDEQLARAFLSYAFNQDLVKQLLEVMQAKGDKRYVQMLQAWEQRLKAAAFENTARLFDATRSGQLLRWLEAREPSASETQKVSKYLAARNGGPTFGILILDLDADIFKMQATFDSVINGYCRAFKIVVFTTGDLPAETTPQSVLHFVKVNESNYVDKINQVVSQSDCDWMVMAEAGDELTPSGLFRAGVELLAAPQCQAVAMDEFQRQPDGTLADVFRPGFNLDLLQSTPALMARHWLVRRETLVKLGGYSREFKNAMEFDLLLRLVEQDGLGGLAHLDEPLLICQAPAVEDNADERKTLLRHLAVRGYQADVSAVVPGTHKIDYRFAERPLVSIIVHGIGDLTALQRCLLSVLQRTRYQRYEVLVPTGAANHSVLRTWLDGQGHQASRVRLLDIGPGVATGSWINAASQEAKGDYLVTLVADSEVLNVNWIESLLNQALRPEVGVVGAKLVERDGRITQAGLILGLNDEVGSAFIGEPKTARGYMNRLVVEQNCSAVSFACLMISKQLFNAADGIDSELFDDALGDVDLCLRVGQAGYLTVWTPHVQVIQSGVLASTPEARAALREKWSEALAQDRFYNGNLALQGAGFTLGPVRNVPWTDLLV
;
A
#
# COMPACT_ATOMS: atom_id res chain seq x y z
N MET A 1 -5.62 -68.63 27.04
CA MET A 1 -4.19 -68.65 26.66
C MET A 1 -3.69 -67.22 26.76
N ASN A 2 -2.89 -66.99 27.78
CA ASN A 2 -2.32 -65.68 28.08
C ASN A 2 -1.24 -65.36 27.04
N MET A 3 -1.48 -64.36 26.21
CA MET A 3 -0.41 -63.67 25.49
C MET A 3 -0.01 -62.45 26.32
N GLN A 4 1.08 -62.57 27.05
CA GLN A 4 1.81 -61.47 27.62
C GLN A 4 2.37 -60.58 26.46
N SER A 5 1.90 -59.36 26.32
CA SER A 5 2.49 -58.34 25.46
C SER A 5 3.80 -57.88 26.09
N ASN A 6 4.93 -58.29 25.54
CA ASN A 6 6.19 -57.61 25.78
C ASN A 6 6.11 -56.21 25.14
N ALA A 7 5.80 -55.21 25.94
CA ALA A 7 6.03 -53.82 25.56
C ALA A 7 7.55 -53.56 25.49
N PRO A 8 8.09 -53.01 24.38
CA PRO A 8 9.50 -52.65 24.32
C PRO A 8 9.75 -51.54 25.36
N THR A 9 10.78 -51.75 26.21
CA THR A 9 11.27 -50.78 27.16
C THR A 9 11.73 -49.51 26.42
N GLY A 10 10.87 -48.49 26.40
CA GLY A 10 11.26 -47.14 25.90
C GLY A 10 12.48 -46.62 26.68
N SER A 11 13.33 -45.89 26.03
CA SER A 11 14.50 -45.26 26.62
C SER A 11 14.12 -44.50 27.89
N THR A 12 14.82 -44.70 28.97
CA THR A 12 14.61 -44.04 30.29
C THR A 12 15.21 -42.62 30.32
N ALA A 13 15.88 -42.18 29.25
CA ALA A 13 16.48 -40.88 29.17
C ALA A 13 15.38 -39.75 29.06
N PRO A 14 15.59 -38.61 29.69
CA PRO A 14 14.65 -37.48 29.61
C PRO A 14 14.49 -36.96 28.16
N LEU A 15 13.33 -36.38 27.83
CA LEU A 15 12.97 -36.01 26.47
C LEU A 15 13.92 -34.98 25.83
N ASN A 16 14.46 -34.07 26.63
CA ASN A 16 15.47 -33.08 26.18
C ASN A 16 16.85 -33.66 25.79
N GLU A 17 17.12 -34.90 26.17
CA GLU A 17 18.31 -35.66 25.74
C GLU A 17 18.02 -36.51 24.49
N ARG A 18 16.76 -36.70 24.14
CA ARG A 18 16.33 -37.59 23.05
C ARG A 18 15.92 -36.81 21.79
N PHE A 19 15.30 -35.63 21.97
CA PHE A 19 14.70 -34.87 20.88
C PHE A 19 14.99 -33.37 20.99
N THR A 20 15.33 -32.74 19.86
CA THR A 20 15.47 -31.30 19.71
C THR A 20 14.52 -30.75 18.65
N LEU A 21 13.70 -29.76 19.00
CA LEU A 21 12.96 -28.95 18.03
C LEU A 21 13.82 -27.79 17.57
N VAL A 22 14.02 -27.68 16.25
CA VAL A 22 14.73 -26.58 15.59
C VAL A 22 13.71 -25.62 15.02
N LEU A 23 13.76 -24.34 15.45
CA LEU A 23 12.93 -23.27 14.93
C LEU A 23 13.76 -22.36 14.03
N LEU A 24 13.30 -22.18 12.78
CA LEU A 24 13.92 -21.27 11.82
C LEU A 24 13.15 -19.96 11.77
N ALA A 25 13.85 -18.83 11.92
CA ALA A 25 13.24 -17.49 11.89
C ALA A 25 13.96 -16.55 10.90
N HIS A 26 13.22 -15.55 10.40
CA HIS A 26 13.75 -14.47 9.55
C HIS A 26 12.77 -13.29 9.56
N ASP A 27 13.15 -12.18 10.21
CA ASP A 27 12.35 -10.95 10.35
C ASP A 27 10.91 -11.16 10.87
N GLN A 28 10.73 -12.14 11.77
CA GLN A 28 9.44 -12.59 12.31
C GLN A 28 9.45 -12.66 13.84
N SER A 29 9.92 -11.59 14.50
CA SER A 29 10.13 -11.57 15.97
C SER A 29 8.86 -11.94 16.75
N THR A 30 7.68 -11.41 16.38
CA THR A 30 6.40 -11.73 17.05
C THR A 30 5.99 -13.18 16.84
N ALA A 31 6.10 -13.70 15.62
CA ALA A 31 5.76 -15.09 15.30
C ALA A 31 6.70 -16.07 16.03
N LEU A 32 8.00 -15.75 16.10
CA LEU A 32 8.98 -16.56 16.83
C LEU A 32 8.67 -16.61 18.33
N ARG A 33 8.40 -15.48 18.96
CA ARG A 33 8.01 -15.45 20.38
C ARG A 33 6.72 -16.23 20.64
N ARG A 34 5.74 -16.12 19.72
CA ARG A 34 4.49 -16.87 19.78
C ARG A 34 4.74 -18.39 19.69
N ALA A 35 5.61 -18.84 18.79
CA ALA A 35 6.01 -20.23 18.68
C ALA A 35 6.72 -20.73 19.96
N LEU A 36 7.67 -19.95 20.50
CA LEU A 36 8.35 -20.29 21.74
C LEU A 36 7.40 -20.38 22.95
N ARG A 37 6.36 -19.53 23.01
CA ARG A 37 5.32 -19.63 24.06
C ARG A 37 4.42 -20.86 23.89
N HIS A 38 4.13 -21.26 22.65
CA HIS A 38 3.40 -22.50 22.39
C HIS A 38 4.13 -23.72 22.94
N TYR A 39 5.47 -23.73 22.86
CA TYR A 39 6.30 -24.83 23.35
C TYR A 39 6.82 -24.65 24.77
N ARG A 40 6.41 -23.61 25.50
CA ARG A 40 6.97 -23.22 26.82
C ARG A 40 6.95 -24.37 27.83
N ASP A 41 5.86 -25.14 27.85
CA ASP A 41 5.66 -26.23 28.80
C ASP A 41 6.15 -27.61 28.27
N SER A 42 6.82 -27.59 27.11
CA SER A 42 7.38 -28.80 26.51
C SER A 42 8.72 -29.14 27.15
N SER A 43 8.97 -30.43 27.36
CA SER A 43 10.18 -30.93 28.03
C SER A 43 11.30 -31.33 27.05
N PHE A 44 11.19 -31.03 25.77
CA PHE A 44 12.25 -31.26 24.77
C PHE A 44 13.21 -30.08 24.63
N ALA A 45 14.38 -30.31 24.06
CA ALA A 45 15.35 -29.27 23.78
C ALA A 45 14.89 -28.40 22.58
N MET A 46 15.20 -27.10 22.61
CA MET A 46 14.88 -26.15 21.54
C MET A 46 16.14 -25.42 21.06
N LEU A 47 16.31 -25.33 19.74
CA LEU A 47 17.33 -24.56 19.07
C LEU A 47 16.66 -23.59 18.09
N VAL A 48 16.91 -22.29 18.26
CA VAL A 48 16.47 -21.25 17.32
C VAL A 48 17.63 -20.84 16.42
N ILE A 49 17.41 -20.83 15.10
CA ILE A 49 18.33 -20.24 14.12
C ILE A 49 17.60 -19.07 13.48
N ASP A 50 17.99 -17.87 13.86
CA ASP A 50 17.40 -16.62 13.45
C ASP A 50 18.34 -15.88 12.49
N SER A 51 17.87 -15.58 11.28
CA SER A 51 18.58 -14.77 10.29
C SER A 51 17.97 -13.40 10.08
N SER A 52 17.27 -12.88 11.07
CA SER A 52 16.68 -11.55 11.05
C SER A 52 17.73 -10.46 10.90
N SER A 53 17.34 -9.34 10.29
CA SER A 53 18.20 -8.16 10.15
C SER A 53 18.59 -7.56 11.52
N LEU A 54 17.72 -7.69 12.52
CA LEU A 54 17.96 -7.29 13.90
C LEU A 54 18.03 -8.52 14.80
N ILE A 55 19.01 -8.53 15.71
CA ILE A 55 19.18 -9.60 16.71
C ILE A 55 18.07 -9.52 17.75
N ASN A 56 17.36 -10.61 17.99
CA ASN A 56 16.36 -10.75 19.05
C ASN A 56 17.04 -11.17 20.39
N ALA A 57 17.92 -10.31 20.94
CA ALA A 57 18.76 -10.64 22.11
C ALA A 57 17.95 -11.00 23.37
N ASP A 58 16.77 -10.46 23.53
CA ASP A 58 15.87 -10.68 24.68
C ASP A 58 15.23 -12.08 24.71
N ILE A 59 15.27 -12.83 23.60
CA ILE A 59 14.75 -14.21 23.55
C ILE A 59 15.42 -15.10 24.59
N THR A 60 16.72 -14.99 24.78
CA THR A 60 17.44 -15.78 25.78
C THR A 60 17.13 -15.40 27.21
N VAL A 61 16.68 -14.16 27.43
CA VAL A 61 16.21 -13.68 28.74
C VAL A 61 14.78 -14.17 29.02
N GLU A 62 13.91 -14.08 28.01
CA GLU A 62 12.51 -14.49 28.12
C GLU A 62 12.33 -16.02 28.15
N PHE A 63 13.20 -16.75 27.42
CA PHE A 63 13.18 -18.22 27.30
C PHE A 63 14.57 -18.82 27.61
N PRO A 64 14.96 -18.93 28.89
CA PRO A 64 16.32 -19.33 29.28
C PRO A 64 16.71 -20.76 28.86
N SER A 65 15.74 -21.64 28.60
CA SER A 65 15.94 -23.02 28.15
C SER A 65 16.21 -23.15 26.65
N VAL A 66 16.07 -22.06 25.88
CA VAL A 66 16.21 -22.06 24.42
C VAL A 66 17.65 -21.73 24.04
N GLN A 67 18.25 -22.54 23.18
CA GLN A 67 19.51 -22.20 22.52
C GLN A 67 19.19 -21.27 21.34
N TYR A 68 19.70 -20.03 21.38
CA TYR A 68 19.49 -19.05 20.31
C TYR A 68 20.77 -18.78 19.55
N LEU A 69 20.70 -18.90 18.23
CA LEU A 69 21.78 -18.58 17.29
C LEU A 69 21.30 -17.53 16.28
N HIS A 70 21.97 -16.40 16.27
CA HIS A 70 21.82 -15.43 15.21
C HIS A 70 22.76 -15.75 14.06
N ALA A 71 22.24 -15.88 12.86
CA ALA A 71 22.96 -16.19 11.64
C ALA A 71 22.92 -14.98 10.67
N PRO A 72 23.85 -14.87 9.70
CA PRO A 72 23.81 -13.80 8.71
C PRO A 72 22.49 -13.77 7.93
N THR A 73 21.98 -12.58 7.62
CA THR A 73 20.69 -12.37 6.93
C THR A 73 20.61 -13.01 5.53
N ALA A 74 21.75 -13.20 4.88
CA ALA A 74 21.82 -13.77 3.53
C ALA A 74 21.75 -15.29 3.47
N ILE A 75 21.70 -16.02 4.62
CA ILE A 75 21.67 -17.49 4.58
C ILE A 75 20.29 -18.03 4.26
N GLY A 76 20.23 -19.02 3.34
CA GLY A 76 19.02 -19.71 2.95
C GLY A 76 18.59 -20.83 3.91
N PHE A 77 17.46 -21.46 3.60
CA PHE A 77 16.90 -22.58 4.37
C PHE A 77 17.93 -23.71 4.58
N GLY A 78 18.57 -24.19 3.54
CA GLY A 78 19.51 -25.32 3.61
C GLY A 78 20.72 -25.06 4.50
N ASP A 79 21.23 -23.82 4.50
CA ASP A 79 22.38 -23.45 5.34
C ASP A 79 22.00 -23.34 6.81
N LYS A 80 20.77 -22.86 7.11
CA LYS A 80 20.24 -22.89 8.47
C LYS A 80 20.10 -24.33 8.98
N VAL A 81 19.58 -25.24 8.15
CA VAL A 81 19.44 -26.65 8.54
C VAL A 81 20.80 -27.31 8.73
N ARG A 82 21.81 -27.02 7.88
CA ARG A 82 23.19 -27.49 8.10
C ARG A 82 23.73 -27.07 9.46
N GLN A 83 23.60 -25.80 9.79
CA GLN A 83 24.00 -25.27 11.08
C GLN A 83 23.27 -25.91 12.25
N ALA A 84 21.97 -26.23 12.08
CA ALA A 84 21.19 -26.95 13.09
C ALA A 84 21.71 -28.36 13.29
N VAL A 85 21.86 -29.12 12.22
CA VAL A 85 22.29 -30.52 12.24
C VAL A 85 23.69 -30.70 12.83
N GLU A 86 24.60 -29.74 12.61
CA GLU A 86 25.93 -29.71 13.23
C GLU A 86 25.91 -29.54 14.75
N ARG A 87 24.91 -28.77 15.26
CA ARG A 87 24.81 -28.41 16.69
C ARG A 87 23.93 -29.34 17.51
N VAL A 88 22.94 -29.98 16.87
CA VAL A 88 22.02 -30.87 17.56
C VAL A 88 22.75 -32.14 18.00
N ALA A 89 22.77 -32.38 19.31
CA ALA A 89 23.39 -33.58 19.90
C ALA A 89 22.41 -34.74 20.14
N THR A 90 21.10 -34.46 20.15
CA THR A 90 20.05 -35.45 20.40
C THR A 90 19.91 -36.38 19.20
N PRO A 91 19.53 -37.68 19.45
CA PRO A 91 19.34 -38.67 18.38
C PRO A 91 18.23 -38.35 17.38
N TYR A 92 17.28 -37.48 17.77
CA TYR A 92 16.16 -37.09 16.91
C TYR A 92 15.99 -35.59 16.88
N LEU A 93 15.55 -35.08 15.73
CA LEU A 93 15.18 -33.67 15.58
C LEU A 93 13.98 -33.50 14.64
N ALA A 94 13.26 -32.37 14.81
CA ALA A 94 12.28 -31.89 13.84
C ALA A 94 12.56 -30.41 13.57
N ILE A 95 12.17 -29.93 12.39
CA ILE A 95 12.35 -28.56 11.95
C ILE A 95 10.97 -27.92 11.82
N ALA A 96 10.80 -26.73 12.37
CA ALA A 96 9.65 -25.88 12.13
C ALA A 96 10.12 -24.45 11.88
N ASP A 97 9.29 -23.65 11.26
CA ASP A 97 9.49 -22.20 11.20
C ASP A 97 8.65 -21.49 12.25
N ALA A 98 8.89 -20.18 12.40
CA ALA A 98 8.21 -19.37 13.42
C ALA A 98 6.68 -19.26 13.23
N GLU A 99 6.16 -19.56 12.03
CA GLU A 99 4.73 -19.49 11.69
C GLU A 99 4.07 -20.89 11.66
N SER A 100 4.82 -21.93 12.03
CA SER A 100 4.37 -23.32 12.02
C SER A 100 4.41 -23.91 13.43
N PHE A 101 3.33 -24.57 13.83
CA PHE A 101 3.18 -25.17 15.14
C PHE A 101 3.10 -26.68 14.98
N LEU A 102 4.12 -27.41 15.47
CA LEU A 102 4.07 -28.85 15.57
C LEU A 102 3.37 -29.25 16.89
N LEU A 103 2.48 -30.21 16.83
CA LEU A 103 1.70 -30.61 18.00
C LEU A 103 2.54 -31.50 18.91
N PRO A 104 2.79 -31.14 20.19
CA PRO A 104 3.67 -31.90 21.08
C PRO A 104 3.28 -33.38 21.24
N GLN A 105 1.98 -33.68 21.23
CA GLN A 105 1.50 -35.05 21.31
C GLN A 105 1.83 -35.87 20.05
N ALA A 106 1.77 -35.26 18.88
CA ALA A 106 2.13 -35.90 17.62
C ALA A 106 3.64 -36.14 17.53
N LEU A 107 4.45 -35.19 18.04
CA LEU A 107 5.89 -35.37 18.16
C LEU A 107 6.24 -36.56 19.07
N ASP A 108 5.58 -36.69 20.22
CA ASP A 108 5.79 -37.83 21.13
C ASP A 108 5.37 -39.16 20.47
N GLN A 109 4.25 -39.22 19.78
CA GLN A 109 3.82 -40.41 19.03
C GLN A 109 4.79 -40.78 17.91
N SER A 110 5.28 -39.79 17.14
CA SER A 110 6.26 -39.99 16.09
C SER A 110 7.61 -40.47 16.64
N LEU A 111 8.01 -39.93 17.79
CA LEU A 111 9.22 -40.35 18.48
C LEU A 111 9.15 -41.81 18.91
N ARG A 112 8.04 -42.20 19.58
CA ARG A 112 7.79 -43.62 19.97
C ARG A 112 7.78 -44.56 18.79
N PHE A 113 7.19 -44.13 17.67
CA PHE A 113 7.21 -44.92 16.43
C PHE A 113 8.65 -45.14 15.94
N LEU A 114 9.48 -44.10 15.82
CA LEU A 114 10.85 -44.24 15.37
C LEU A 114 11.70 -45.09 16.35
N GLU A 115 11.46 -45.02 17.67
CA GLU A 115 12.15 -45.83 18.63
C GLU A 115 11.79 -47.30 18.53
N ALA A 116 10.55 -47.63 18.22
CA ALA A 116 10.08 -48.97 18.01
C ALA A 116 10.48 -49.58 16.65
N HIS A 117 10.81 -48.73 15.64
CA HIS A 117 11.08 -49.15 14.25
C HIS A 117 12.41 -48.57 13.78
N ALA A 118 13.50 -49.29 14.10
CA ALA A 118 14.86 -48.85 13.79
C ALA A 118 15.14 -48.68 12.27
N GLU A 119 14.36 -49.35 11.43
CA GLU A 119 14.47 -49.31 9.99
C GLU A 119 13.94 -48.02 9.34
N TYR A 120 13.14 -47.19 10.06
CA TYR A 120 12.66 -45.89 9.60
C TYR A 120 13.58 -44.75 10.04
N GLY A 121 13.87 -43.82 9.14
CA GLY A 121 14.69 -42.65 9.42
C GLY A 121 13.90 -41.39 9.71
N ALA A 122 12.63 -41.34 9.26
CA ALA A 122 11.76 -40.20 9.51
C ALA A 122 10.29 -40.61 9.65
N CYS A 123 9.54 -39.80 10.38
CA CYS A 123 8.13 -39.99 10.62
C CYS A 123 7.42 -38.66 10.84
N GLN A 124 6.20 -38.52 10.30
CA GLN A 124 5.30 -37.37 10.61
C GLN A 124 3.85 -37.81 10.50
N GLY A 125 2.90 -36.95 10.87
CA GLY A 125 1.50 -37.08 10.55
C GLY A 125 1.07 -36.10 9.45
N TYR A 126 -0.24 -35.85 9.31
CA TYR A 126 -0.77 -34.86 8.38
C TYR A 126 -0.82 -33.46 9.00
N SER A 127 -0.81 -32.44 8.14
CA SER A 127 -0.80 -31.05 8.55
C SER A 127 -2.09 -30.32 8.17
N LEU A 128 -2.45 -29.33 9.00
CA LEU A 128 -3.51 -28.38 8.75
C LEU A 128 -2.90 -27.04 8.36
N ALA A 129 -3.57 -26.29 7.48
CA ALA A 129 -3.33 -24.87 7.34
C ALA A 129 -4.32 -24.11 8.23
N PHE A 130 -3.89 -22.98 8.79
CA PHE A 130 -4.79 -22.04 9.44
C PHE A 130 -4.72 -20.67 8.81
N GLU A 131 -5.82 -19.94 8.91
CA GLU A 131 -5.91 -18.51 8.61
C GLU A 131 -6.56 -17.83 9.81
N ALA A 132 -5.77 -16.98 10.49
CA ALA A 132 -6.27 -16.22 11.62
C ALA A 132 -6.89 -14.90 11.11
N HIS A 133 -8.10 -14.61 11.58
CA HIS A 133 -8.88 -13.41 11.37
C HIS A 133 -8.97 -12.60 12.66
N ALA A 134 -9.62 -11.45 12.64
CA ALA A 134 -9.85 -10.66 13.86
C ALA A 134 -10.76 -11.40 14.88
N ASP A 135 -11.78 -12.11 14.40
CA ASP A 135 -12.84 -12.75 15.21
C ASP A 135 -12.80 -14.27 15.23
N ARG A 136 -12.02 -14.92 14.34
CA ARG A 136 -12.01 -16.36 14.17
C ARG A 136 -10.67 -16.88 13.66
N VAL A 137 -10.52 -18.20 13.73
CA VAL A 137 -9.47 -18.96 13.04
C VAL A 137 -10.12 -20.02 12.17
N ASP A 138 -9.77 -20.00 10.88
CA ASP A 138 -10.20 -20.99 9.90
C ASP A 138 -9.12 -22.03 9.68
N TYR A 139 -9.48 -23.31 9.70
CA TYR A 139 -8.55 -24.40 9.46
C TYR A 139 -8.90 -25.16 8.17
N TYR A 140 -7.87 -25.60 7.47
CA TYR A 140 -7.94 -26.29 6.19
C TYR A 140 -7.06 -27.52 6.21
N LEU A 141 -7.48 -28.61 5.58
CA LEU A 141 -6.61 -29.78 5.39
C LEU A 141 -5.58 -29.46 4.29
N LEU A 142 -4.29 -29.54 4.63
CA LEU A 142 -3.19 -29.25 3.71
C LEU A 142 -2.95 -30.39 2.72
N ASP A 143 -2.89 -31.63 3.20
CA ASP A 143 -2.59 -32.79 2.40
C ASP A 143 -3.70 -33.85 2.54
N ARG A 144 -4.24 -34.29 1.41
CA ARG A 144 -5.09 -35.47 1.42
C ARG A 144 -4.24 -36.73 1.49
N LYS A 145 -4.84 -37.82 2.01
CA LYS A 145 -4.24 -39.13 2.11
C LYS A 145 -3.52 -39.54 0.83
N GLY A 146 -2.18 -39.50 0.89
CA GLY A 146 -1.30 -40.14 -0.06
C GLY A 146 -0.83 -41.51 0.49
N CYS A 147 0.23 -42.02 -0.08
CA CYS A 147 0.89 -43.20 0.46
C CYS A 147 1.34 -42.95 1.91
N GLU A 148 0.96 -43.83 2.83
CA GLU A 148 1.32 -43.69 4.24
C GLU A 148 2.71 -44.25 4.55
N ASP A 149 3.31 -44.95 3.62
CA ASP A 149 4.52 -45.70 3.85
C ASP A 149 5.50 -45.68 2.66
N TYR A 150 6.57 -44.95 2.83
CA TYR A 150 7.71 -44.90 1.87
C TYR A 150 8.81 -45.82 2.36
N SER A 151 8.52 -47.14 2.45
CA SER A 151 9.40 -48.17 3.03
C SER A 151 10.09 -49.06 1.98
N GLY A 152 9.99 -48.77 0.70
CA GLY A 152 10.63 -49.51 -0.37
C GLY A 152 12.09 -49.85 -0.08
N ALA A 153 12.54 -51.08 -0.41
CA ALA A 153 13.89 -51.57 -0.08
C ALA A 153 14.99 -50.77 -0.73
N SER A 154 14.77 -50.24 -1.95
CA SER A 154 15.73 -49.36 -2.65
C SER A 154 15.28 -47.92 -2.63
N ALA A 155 16.23 -46.98 -2.76
CA ALA A 155 15.95 -45.56 -2.93
C ALA A 155 15.03 -45.28 -4.11
N GLU A 156 15.26 -45.97 -5.24
CA GLU A 156 14.44 -45.84 -6.46
C GLU A 156 12.97 -46.22 -6.23
N ALA A 157 12.73 -47.34 -5.50
CA ALA A 157 11.38 -47.77 -5.17
C ALA A 157 10.66 -46.76 -4.26
N ARG A 158 11.38 -46.14 -3.31
CA ARG A 158 10.81 -45.09 -2.46
C ARG A 158 10.51 -43.82 -3.24
N LEU A 159 11.43 -43.38 -4.12
CA LEU A 159 11.26 -42.21 -4.97
C LEU A 159 10.08 -42.38 -5.96
N ALA A 160 9.90 -43.58 -6.52
CA ALA A 160 8.79 -43.85 -7.42
C ALA A 160 7.42 -43.65 -6.72
N VAL A 161 7.28 -44.21 -5.51
CA VAL A 161 6.07 -44.00 -4.71
C VAL A 161 5.91 -42.55 -4.26
N PHE A 162 6.99 -41.91 -3.82
CA PHE A 162 6.97 -40.52 -3.38
C PHE A 162 6.58 -39.53 -4.53
N ALA A 163 6.94 -39.88 -5.78
CA ALA A 163 6.61 -39.08 -6.95
C ALA A 163 5.10 -39.00 -7.24
N GLU A 164 4.29 -39.88 -6.69
CA GLU A 164 2.82 -39.87 -6.86
C GLU A 164 2.19 -38.70 -6.11
N ASP A 165 2.55 -38.50 -4.84
CA ASP A 165 1.88 -37.53 -3.94
C ASP A 165 2.79 -36.38 -3.50
N CYS A 166 4.09 -36.58 -3.39
CA CYS A 166 5.10 -35.60 -2.97
C CYS A 166 4.70 -34.78 -1.71
N PRO A 167 4.35 -35.39 -0.55
CA PRO A 167 4.06 -34.62 0.64
C PRO A 167 5.27 -33.81 1.09
N SER A 168 5.04 -32.66 1.79
CA SER A 168 6.14 -31.94 2.43
C SER A 168 6.64 -32.74 3.62
N LEU A 169 7.94 -33.03 3.65
CA LEU A 169 8.62 -33.72 4.73
C LEU A 169 9.56 -32.81 5.53
N VAL A 170 9.49 -31.50 5.30
CA VAL A 170 10.38 -30.50 5.93
C VAL A 170 10.32 -30.58 7.44
N SER A 171 9.13 -30.78 8.01
CA SER A 171 8.92 -30.81 9.45
C SER A 171 8.91 -32.22 10.05
N ALA A 172 9.24 -33.25 9.26
CA ALA A 172 9.24 -34.62 9.76
C ALA A 172 10.20 -34.80 10.94
N LEU A 173 9.74 -35.54 11.98
CA LEU A 173 10.63 -36.01 13.04
C LEU A 173 11.61 -36.98 12.41
N THR A 174 12.90 -36.70 12.52
CA THR A 174 13.95 -37.43 11.77
C THR A 174 15.08 -37.82 12.70
N ARG A 175 15.71 -38.99 12.43
CA ARG A 175 16.97 -39.32 13.09
C ARG A 175 18.05 -38.33 12.68
N THR A 176 18.70 -37.71 13.65
CA THR A 176 19.72 -36.67 13.41
C THR A 176 20.80 -37.15 12.44
N GLU A 177 21.23 -38.41 12.56
CA GLU A 177 22.23 -38.98 11.69
C GLU A 177 21.78 -39.15 10.23
N THR A 178 20.49 -39.38 10.01
CA THR A 178 19.88 -39.42 8.67
C THR A 178 20.02 -38.05 7.99
N LEU A 179 19.62 -36.99 8.70
CA LEU A 179 19.79 -35.64 8.17
C LEU A 179 21.23 -35.22 7.97
N ARG A 180 22.15 -35.61 8.84
CA ARG A 180 23.61 -35.39 8.63
C ARG A 180 24.10 -35.98 7.31
N ARG A 181 23.72 -37.22 7.02
CA ARG A 181 24.07 -37.88 5.75
C ARG A 181 23.46 -37.14 4.55
N SER A 182 22.16 -36.83 4.61
CA SER A 182 21.48 -36.15 3.51
C SER A 182 22.11 -34.78 3.24
N TYR A 183 22.38 -33.98 4.28
CA TYR A 183 22.95 -32.64 4.13
C TYR A 183 24.46 -32.63 3.77
N ALA A 184 25.19 -33.74 3.97
CA ALA A 184 26.53 -33.90 3.48
C ALA A 184 26.60 -33.99 1.92
N SER A 185 25.54 -34.49 1.30
CA SER A 185 25.44 -34.68 -0.16
C SER A 185 24.55 -33.62 -0.86
N LEU A 186 23.72 -32.85 -0.12
CA LEU A 186 22.84 -31.87 -0.72
C LEU A 186 23.61 -30.67 -1.27
N PRO A 187 23.33 -30.24 -2.53
CA PRO A 187 23.98 -29.10 -3.14
C PRO A 187 23.65 -27.77 -2.41
N VAL A 188 24.58 -26.80 -2.51
CA VAL A 188 24.47 -25.45 -1.96
C VAL A 188 24.26 -24.41 -3.05
N GLY A 189 23.80 -23.21 -2.69
CA GLY A 189 23.70 -22.07 -3.59
C GLY A 189 22.45 -22.07 -4.49
N PHE A 190 21.38 -22.71 -4.04
CA PHE A 190 20.05 -22.67 -4.66
C PHE A 190 19.07 -21.84 -3.84
N ASP A 191 17.94 -21.45 -4.45
CA ASP A 191 16.89 -20.78 -3.72
C ASP A 191 16.26 -21.68 -2.62
N SER A 192 15.58 -21.07 -1.63
CA SER A 192 15.05 -21.79 -0.48
C SER A 192 14.01 -22.86 -0.86
N ARG A 193 13.23 -22.69 -1.94
CA ARG A 193 12.24 -23.68 -2.38
C ARG A 193 12.90 -24.93 -2.95
N LEU A 194 13.93 -24.74 -3.75
CA LEU A 194 14.72 -25.85 -4.27
C LEU A 194 15.45 -26.58 -3.13
N GLN A 195 15.94 -25.86 -2.13
CA GLN A 195 16.58 -26.46 -0.95
C GLN A 195 15.57 -27.26 -0.09
N GLU A 196 14.35 -26.78 0.10
CA GLU A 196 13.25 -27.51 0.77
C GLU A 196 12.86 -28.78 0.00
N ALA A 197 12.77 -28.68 -1.33
CA ALA A 197 12.51 -29.84 -2.18
C ALA A 197 13.68 -30.85 -2.11
N GLY A 198 14.92 -30.36 -2.09
CA GLY A 198 16.12 -31.20 -1.87
C GLY A 198 16.13 -31.90 -0.52
N HIS A 199 15.67 -31.24 0.54
CA HIS A 199 15.49 -31.82 1.87
C HIS A 199 14.52 -33.02 1.82
N CYS A 200 13.33 -32.86 1.23
CA CYS A 200 12.36 -33.95 1.10
C CYS A 200 12.92 -35.13 0.28
N LEU A 201 13.58 -34.85 -0.85
CA LEU A 201 14.21 -35.84 -1.69
C LEU A 201 15.32 -36.59 -0.95
N GLY A 202 16.19 -35.88 -0.23
CA GLY A 202 17.26 -36.47 0.57
C GLY A 202 16.72 -37.45 1.62
N LEU A 203 15.69 -37.08 2.36
CA LEU A 203 15.07 -37.93 3.35
C LEU A 203 14.54 -39.25 2.75
N VAL A 204 13.77 -39.17 1.64
CA VAL A 204 13.22 -40.37 0.98
C VAL A 204 14.31 -41.23 0.34
N THR A 205 15.37 -40.59 -0.15
CA THR A 205 16.52 -41.33 -0.73
C THR A 205 17.31 -42.07 0.34
N ASP A 206 17.57 -41.41 1.48
CA ASP A 206 18.49 -41.94 2.50
C ASP A 206 17.82 -42.87 3.54
N ALA A 207 16.49 -42.79 3.66
CA ALA A 207 15.74 -43.50 4.68
C ALA A 207 14.32 -43.87 4.25
N LYS A 208 13.75 -44.88 4.97
CA LYS A 208 12.33 -45.15 4.96
C LYS A 208 11.60 -44.07 5.74
N VAL A 209 10.44 -43.61 5.23
CA VAL A 209 9.61 -42.57 5.85
C VAL A 209 8.21 -43.11 6.08
N ARG A 210 7.63 -42.83 7.25
CA ARG A 210 6.25 -43.20 7.60
C ARG A 210 5.41 -41.96 7.82
N LEU A 211 4.22 -41.93 7.23
CA LEU A 211 3.17 -40.97 7.58
C LEU A 211 2.17 -41.63 8.53
N LEU A 212 1.99 -41.06 9.72
CA LEU A 212 1.01 -41.52 10.70
C LEU A 212 -0.33 -40.84 10.48
N ASP A 213 -1.42 -41.51 10.76
CA ASP A 213 -2.78 -40.99 10.65
C ASP A 213 -3.14 -40.13 11.89
N ILE A 214 -2.37 -39.10 12.13
CA ILE A 214 -2.52 -38.16 13.26
C ILE A 214 -2.33 -36.71 12.81
N PRO A 215 -3.05 -35.73 13.39
CA PRO A 215 -2.73 -34.32 13.18
C PRO A 215 -1.34 -34.04 13.75
N TYR A 216 -0.44 -33.51 12.90
CA TYR A 216 0.96 -33.36 13.26
C TYR A 216 1.40 -31.91 13.39
N GLY A 217 0.97 -31.06 12.46
CA GLY A 217 1.35 -29.66 12.42
C GLY A 217 0.22 -28.76 11.96
N VAL A 218 0.31 -27.48 12.35
CA VAL A 218 -0.62 -26.40 11.97
C VAL A 218 0.21 -25.25 11.41
N HIS A 219 0.03 -24.91 10.13
CA HIS A 219 0.85 -23.95 9.39
C HIS A 219 0.04 -22.74 8.95
N GLU A 220 0.59 -21.55 9.01
CA GLU A 220 -0.11 -20.35 8.55
C GLU A 220 -0.31 -20.32 7.03
N ARG A 221 -1.55 -20.12 6.59
CA ARG A 221 -1.96 -20.18 5.18
C ARG A 221 -1.23 -19.15 4.29
N SER A 222 -0.97 -17.94 4.80
CA SER A 222 -0.32 -16.87 4.06
C SER A 222 1.07 -17.28 3.53
N ARG A 223 1.75 -18.19 4.23
CA ARG A 223 3.03 -18.74 3.82
C ARG A 223 2.88 -19.81 2.74
N VAL A 224 1.86 -20.62 2.86
CA VAL A 224 1.55 -21.69 1.93
C VAL A 224 1.09 -21.15 0.58
N ALA A 225 0.39 -19.99 0.60
CA ALA A 225 -0.23 -19.36 -0.55
C ALA A 225 0.50 -18.12 -1.07
N LYS A 226 1.80 -17.88 -0.73
CA LYS A 226 2.51 -16.76 -1.35
C LYS A 226 2.43 -16.88 -2.87
N PRO A 227 1.62 -16.05 -3.56
CA PRO A 227 1.58 -16.11 -5.01
C PRO A 227 2.98 -15.78 -5.52
N ARG A 228 3.43 -16.49 -6.56
CA ARG A 228 4.43 -15.94 -7.47
C ARG A 228 4.06 -14.49 -7.69
N ASN A 229 5.02 -13.56 -7.61
CA ASN A 229 4.82 -12.15 -7.95
C ASN A 229 3.82 -12.05 -9.11
N PRO A 230 2.62 -11.48 -8.92
CA PRO A 230 1.62 -11.39 -9.98
C PRO A 230 1.97 -10.30 -11.00
N VAL A 231 3.13 -9.69 -10.87
CA VAL A 231 3.59 -8.66 -11.80
C VAL A 231 4.26 -9.35 -12.97
N GLY A 232 3.56 -9.34 -14.07
CA GLY A 232 4.01 -9.83 -15.36
C GLY A 232 5.37 -9.32 -15.76
N THR A 233 6.39 -10.09 -15.41
CA THR A 233 7.54 -10.26 -16.25
C THR A 233 7.07 -11.02 -17.48
N ALA A 234 7.42 -10.50 -18.64
CA ALA A 234 7.12 -11.18 -19.90
C ALA A 234 7.56 -12.65 -19.75
N PRO A 235 6.73 -13.64 -20.17
CA PRO A 235 7.10 -15.02 -20.10
C PRO A 235 8.34 -15.22 -20.96
N GLY A 236 9.50 -15.42 -20.34
CA GLY A 236 10.66 -15.72 -21.15
C GLY A 236 12.04 -15.71 -20.49
N THR A 237 12.35 -14.83 -19.55
CA THR A 237 13.72 -14.76 -19.02
C THR A 237 13.87 -15.25 -17.59
N GLU A 238 12.93 -14.97 -16.67
CA GLU A 238 12.93 -15.53 -15.31
C GLU A 238 12.53 -17.00 -15.30
N ASP A 239 11.59 -17.42 -16.15
CA ASP A 239 11.24 -18.83 -16.32
C ASP A 239 12.41 -19.67 -16.83
N LEU A 240 13.21 -19.15 -17.75
CA LEU A 240 14.38 -19.85 -18.29
C LEU A 240 15.47 -20.02 -17.21
N ARG A 241 15.65 -19.02 -16.34
CA ARG A 241 16.63 -19.09 -15.23
C ARG A 241 16.18 -20.09 -14.17
N ALA A 242 14.91 -20.00 -13.76
CA ALA A 242 14.32 -20.92 -12.80
C ALA A 242 14.34 -22.37 -13.31
N VAL A 243 14.01 -22.59 -14.58
CA VAL A 243 14.10 -23.91 -15.25
C VAL A 243 15.56 -24.41 -15.29
N ALA A 244 16.52 -23.54 -15.62
CA ALA A 244 17.93 -23.90 -15.65
C ALA A 244 18.47 -24.24 -14.25
N GLU A 245 18.05 -23.51 -13.21
CA GLU A 245 18.42 -23.83 -11.82
C GLU A 245 17.79 -25.15 -11.36
N GLN A 246 16.55 -25.42 -11.71
CA GLN A 246 15.86 -26.68 -11.42
C GLN A 246 16.51 -27.86 -12.13
N GLU A 247 16.90 -27.71 -13.39
CA GLU A 247 17.64 -28.69 -14.16
C GLU A 247 19.01 -28.98 -13.55
N ARG A 248 19.74 -27.90 -13.18
CA ARG A 248 21.04 -28.00 -12.50
C ARG A 248 20.91 -28.75 -11.17
N MET A 249 19.93 -28.41 -10.35
CA MET A 249 19.64 -29.06 -9.07
C MET A 249 19.29 -30.54 -9.28
N SER A 250 18.43 -30.85 -10.26
CA SER A 250 18.03 -32.22 -10.61
C SER A 250 19.25 -33.10 -11.00
N THR A 251 20.16 -32.54 -11.79
CA THR A 251 21.38 -33.24 -12.22
C THR A 251 22.28 -33.48 -11.01
N MET A 252 22.54 -32.47 -10.20
CA MET A 252 23.40 -32.56 -9.02
C MET A 252 22.83 -33.55 -7.97
N LEU A 253 21.54 -33.58 -7.74
CA LEU A 253 20.90 -34.54 -6.82
C LEU A 253 20.94 -35.95 -7.38
N ALA A 254 20.70 -36.15 -8.66
CA ALA A 254 20.79 -37.48 -9.29
C ALA A 254 22.22 -38.04 -9.21
N ASP A 255 23.21 -37.19 -9.41
CA ASP A 255 24.61 -37.58 -9.30
C ASP A 255 25.02 -37.86 -7.83
N ALA A 256 24.56 -37.04 -6.88
CA ALA A 256 24.81 -37.20 -5.45
C ALA A 256 24.18 -38.49 -4.89
N PHE A 257 23.03 -38.88 -5.40
CA PHE A 257 22.34 -40.09 -4.97
C PHE A 257 22.72 -41.34 -5.77
N GLY A 258 23.69 -41.25 -6.70
CA GLY A 258 24.21 -42.38 -7.51
C GLY A 258 23.11 -43.06 -8.36
N ALA A 259 22.16 -42.29 -8.85
CA ALA A 259 20.93 -42.80 -9.42
C ALA A 259 21.06 -43.29 -10.86
N ALA A 260 20.44 -44.46 -11.16
CA ALA A 260 20.24 -44.95 -12.53
C ALA A 260 19.43 -43.93 -13.38
N ALA A 261 19.44 -44.03 -14.70
CA ALA A 261 18.75 -43.11 -15.61
C ALA A 261 17.24 -42.96 -15.32
N SER A 262 16.55 -44.03 -14.89
CA SER A 262 15.15 -44.03 -14.46
C SER A 262 14.91 -43.17 -13.20
N ALA A 263 15.82 -43.16 -12.26
CA ALA A 263 15.70 -42.38 -11.04
C ALA A 263 15.90 -40.88 -11.30
N ARG A 264 16.66 -40.48 -12.33
CA ARG A 264 16.83 -39.06 -12.74
C ARG A 264 15.51 -38.46 -13.20
N GLU A 265 14.65 -39.21 -13.89
CA GLU A 265 13.35 -38.77 -14.34
C GLU A 265 12.40 -38.58 -13.16
N HIS A 266 12.40 -39.49 -12.18
CA HIS A 266 11.63 -39.31 -10.93
C HIS A 266 12.09 -38.10 -10.13
N VAL A 267 13.40 -37.89 -9.96
CA VAL A 267 13.94 -36.71 -9.27
C VAL A 267 13.47 -35.43 -9.93
N ARG A 268 13.55 -35.35 -11.28
CA ARG A 268 13.08 -34.18 -12.04
C ARG A 268 11.56 -33.94 -11.86
N ALA A 269 10.76 -35.00 -11.94
CA ALA A 269 9.30 -34.90 -11.76
C ALA A 269 8.91 -34.47 -10.35
N ILE A 270 9.60 -34.99 -9.32
CA ILE A 270 9.39 -34.65 -7.92
C ILE A 270 9.78 -33.19 -7.65
N LEU A 271 10.97 -32.75 -8.11
CA LEU A 271 11.39 -31.36 -7.97
C LEU A 271 10.39 -30.40 -8.60
N LYS A 272 9.93 -30.71 -9.81
CA LYS A 272 8.91 -29.93 -10.50
C LYS A 272 7.63 -29.83 -9.66
N LYS A 273 7.10 -30.97 -9.18
CA LYS A 273 5.91 -31.00 -8.33
C LYS A 273 6.09 -30.24 -7.02
N LEU A 274 7.20 -30.41 -6.32
CA LEU A 274 7.47 -29.74 -5.05
C LEU A 274 7.66 -28.22 -5.20
N VAL A 275 8.32 -27.78 -6.27
CA VAL A 275 8.56 -26.34 -6.53
C VAL A 275 7.30 -25.62 -7.09
N GLU A 276 6.56 -26.31 -7.96
CA GLU A 276 5.33 -25.74 -8.57
C GLU A 276 4.10 -25.89 -7.66
N ARG A 277 4.23 -26.57 -6.54
CA ARG A 277 3.12 -26.87 -5.66
C ARG A 277 2.42 -25.59 -5.17
N SER A 278 1.31 -25.26 -5.83
CA SER A 278 0.22 -24.57 -5.17
C SER A 278 -0.46 -25.60 -4.28
N VAL A 279 -0.34 -25.46 -2.97
CA VAL A 279 -0.89 -26.44 -2.03
C VAL A 279 -2.39 -26.57 -2.29
N PRO A 280 -2.90 -27.77 -2.63
CA PRO A 280 -4.32 -27.97 -2.79
C PRO A 280 -4.98 -27.80 -1.42
N GLN A 281 -5.63 -26.66 -1.24
CA GLN A 281 -6.44 -26.43 -0.06
C GLN A 281 -7.81 -27.01 -0.34
N THR A 282 -8.11 -28.13 0.31
CA THR A 282 -9.49 -28.54 0.46
C THR A 282 -10.23 -27.47 1.26
N GLY A 283 -11.53 -27.32 1.08
CA GLY A 283 -12.34 -26.29 1.75
C GLY A 283 -12.16 -26.26 3.27
N LYS A 284 -12.66 -25.23 3.91
CA LYS A 284 -12.61 -25.02 5.34
C LYS A 284 -13.15 -26.26 6.11
N VAL A 285 -12.35 -26.81 6.99
CA VAL A 285 -12.70 -28.03 7.75
C VAL A 285 -13.20 -27.72 9.17
N LEU A 286 -12.70 -26.62 9.75
CA LEU A 286 -13.02 -26.20 11.11
C LEU A 286 -12.93 -24.68 11.17
N GLU A 287 -13.95 -24.06 11.77
CA GLU A 287 -13.95 -22.66 12.16
C GLU A 287 -13.99 -22.56 13.69
N SER A 288 -13.16 -21.73 14.27
CA SER A 288 -13.14 -21.50 15.72
C SER A 288 -13.26 -19.99 15.99
N THR A 289 -14.23 -19.63 16.84
CA THR A 289 -14.46 -18.26 17.31
C THR A 289 -14.38 -18.21 18.83
N TRP A 290 -14.05 -17.02 19.40
CA TRP A 290 -14.03 -16.86 20.85
C TRP A 290 -15.39 -16.36 21.37
N ASP A 291 -16.00 -17.10 22.30
CA ASP A 291 -17.06 -16.56 23.15
C ASP A 291 -16.41 -15.78 24.31
N SER A 292 -16.26 -14.47 24.12
CA SER A 292 -15.62 -13.58 25.11
C SER A 292 -16.33 -13.60 26.48
N ARG A 293 -17.62 -13.93 26.51
CA ARG A 293 -18.40 -14.02 27.75
C ARG A 293 -18.07 -15.26 28.57
N ARG A 294 -17.68 -16.34 27.87
CA ARG A 294 -17.33 -17.63 28.51
C ARG A 294 -15.83 -17.84 28.61
N GLY A 295 -15.04 -17.11 27.85
CA GLY A 295 -13.59 -17.30 27.77
C GLY A 295 -13.18 -18.59 27.06
N GLU A 296 -14.06 -19.15 26.23
CA GLU A 296 -13.88 -20.46 25.55
C GLU A 296 -14.03 -20.31 24.03
N PRO A 297 -13.28 -21.09 23.23
CA PRO A 297 -13.48 -21.13 21.78
C PRO A 297 -14.70 -21.97 21.42
N VAL A 298 -15.51 -21.47 20.53
CA VAL A 298 -16.67 -22.13 19.92
C VAL A 298 -16.28 -22.61 18.55
N ARG A 299 -16.42 -23.91 18.29
CA ARG A 299 -15.97 -24.52 17.03
C ARG A 299 -17.14 -24.96 16.17
N ARG A 300 -17.00 -24.68 14.86
CA ARG A 300 -17.95 -25.11 13.84
C ARG A 300 -17.24 -25.99 12.83
N PHE A 301 -17.85 -27.13 12.51
CA PHE A 301 -17.34 -28.11 11.56
C PHE A 301 -18.15 -28.05 10.26
N GLU A 302 -17.48 -28.19 9.14
CA GLU A 302 -18.14 -28.43 7.87
C GLU A 302 -18.58 -29.91 7.80
N SER A 303 -19.87 -30.15 7.58
CA SER A 303 -20.53 -31.47 7.72
C SER A 303 -19.96 -32.58 6.84
N THR A 304 -19.42 -32.23 5.66
CA THR A 304 -18.82 -33.20 4.73
C THR A 304 -17.40 -33.62 5.11
N GLN A 305 -16.73 -32.88 5.99
CA GLN A 305 -15.33 -33.06 6.32
C GLN A 305 -15.12 -33.69 7.69
N TYR A 306 -16.16 -33.72 8.52
CA TYR A 306 -16.14 -34.32 9.84
C TYR A 306 -15.77 -35.83 9.80
N VAL A 307 -16.21 -36.52 8.75
CA VAL A 307 -15.93 -37.96 8.54
C VAL A 307 -14.50 -38.19 8.04
N GLU A 308 -13.89 -37.21 7.42
CA GLU A 308 -12.53 -37.29 6.87
C GLU A 308 -11.43 -37.02 7.91
N LEU A 309 -11.77 -36.44 9.06
CA LEU A 309 -10.85 -36.08 10.14
C LEU A 309 -11.21 -36.82 11.43
N PRO A 310 -10.92 -38.11 11.55
CA PRO A 310 -11.41 -38.97 12.63
C PRO A 310 -10.76 -38.74 14.01
N PHE A 311 -9.84 -37.81 14.17
CA PHE A 311 -8.98 -37.68 15.36
C PHE A 311 -9.27 -36.46 16.24
N TYR A 312 -10.47 -35.90 16.19
CA TYR A 312 -10.87 -34.86 17.13
C TYR A 312 -11.07 -35.49 18.54
N ASN A 313 -10.09 -35.30 19.40
CA ASN A 313 -10.20 -35.65 20.82
C ASN A 313 -9.99 -34.38 21.66
N GLN A 314 -10.33 -34.49 22.97
CA GLN A 314 -10.25 -33.33 23.88
C GLN A 314 -8.83 -32.74 23.92
N ALA A 315 -7.81 -33.57 23.95
CA ALA A 315 -6.42 -33.14 24.01
C ALA A 315 -5.99 -32.35 22.75
N PHE A 316 -6.46 -32.70 21.56
CA PHE A 316 -6.26 -31.93 20.34
C PHE A 316 -6.94 -30.57 20.44
N PHE A 317 -8.19 -30.52 20.93
CA PHE A 317 -8.91 -29.25 21.09
C PHE A 317 -8.29 -28.36 22.16
N ASP A 318 -7.75 -28.92 23.25
CA ASP A 318 -7.07 -28.15 24.29
C ASP A 318 -5.80 -27.45 23.73
N VAL A 319 -5.03 -28.18 22.90
CA VAL A 319 -3.86 -27.62 22.21
C VAL A 319 -4.28 -26.54 21.21
N LEU A 320 -5.32 -26.77 20.41
CA LEU A 320 -5.85 -25.73 19.50
C LEU A 320 -6.35 -24.52 20.26
N ALA A 321 -7.06 -24.67 21.36
CA ALA A 321 -7.56 -23.57 22.17
C ALA A 321 -6.41 -22.71 22.72
N SER A 322 -5.34 -23.36 23.20
CA SER A 322 -4.14 -22.64 23.63
C SER A 322 -3.45 -21.90 22.48
N LEU A 323 -3.33 -22.52 21.31
CA LEU A 323 -2.79 -21.92 20.10
C LEU A 323 -3.63 -20.72 19.64
N GLU A 324 -4.95 -20.88 19.52
CA GLU A 324 -5.89 -19.83 19.11
C GLU A 324 -5.82 -18.61 20.03
N PHE A 325 -5.71 -18.85 21.34
CA PHE A 325 -5.52 -17.76 22.30
C PHE A 325 -4.23 -16.98 21.99
N LEU A 326 -3.13 -17.67 21.73
CA LEU A 326 -1.86 -17.02 21.35
C LEU A 326 -1.95 -16.28 20.01
N LEU A 327 -2.67 -16.84 19.02
CA LEU A 327 -2.87 -16.19 17.71
C LEU A 327 -3.61 -14.86 17.84
N HIS A 328 -4.58 -14.76 18.74
CA HIS A 328 -5.31 -13.52 19.00
C HIS A 328 -4.59 -12.58 19.98
N ALA A 329 -3.91 -13.10 20.98
CA ALA A 329 -3.16 -12.26 21.95
C ALA A 329 -1.88 -11.67 21.35
N ALA A 330 -1.30 -12.33 20.34
CA ALA A 330 -0.09 -11.89 19.63
C ALA A 330 -0.28 -12.04 18.10
N PRO A 331 -1.14 -11.23 17.47
CA PRO A 331 -1.43 -11.32 16.05
C PRO A 331 -0.18 -10.97 15.21
N SER A 332 0.02 -11.70 14.11
CA SER A 332 1.15 -11.47 13.21
C SER A 332 0.84 -11.71 11.73
N GLY A 333 -0.22 -12.42 11.39
CA GLY A 333 -0.63 -12.69 10.00
C GLY A 333 -1.14 -11.42 9.29
N GLN A 334 -0.81 -11.24 8.01
CA GLN A 334 -1.19 -10.04 7.24
C GLN A 334 -2.71 -9.85 7.17
N VAL A 335 -3.48 -10.93 6.97
CA VAL A 335 -4.95 -10.87 6.92
C VAL A 335 -5.50 -10.42 8.27
N GLN A 336 -5.04 -11.05 9.34
CA GLN A 336 -5.44 -10.73 10.71
C GLN A 336 -5.13 -9.27 11.08
N LEU A 337 -3.91 -8.81 10.78
CA LEU A 337 -3.49 -7.43 11.09
C LEU A 337 -4.31 -6.40 10.33
N LYS A 338 -4.65 -6.68 9.06
CA LYS A 338 -5.49 -5.79 8.26
C LYS A 338 -6.93 -5.70 8.81
N GLU A 339 -7.53 -6.82 9.16
CA GLU A 339 -8.87 -6.85 9.76
C GLU A 339 -8.88 -6.21 11.15
N LEU A 340 -7.85 -6.46 11.96
CA LEU A 340 -7.70 -5.86 13.28
C LEU A 340 -7.57 -4.35 13.23
N GLU A 341 -6.98 -3.76 12.18
CA GLU A 341 -6.91 -2.32 12.02
C GLU A 341 -8.30 -1.68 12.04
N ALA A 342 -9.24 -2.22 11.27
CA ALA A 342 -10.63 -1.75 11.23
C ALA A 342 -11.35 -1.95 12.56
N VAL A 343 -11.20 -3.13 13.19
CA VAL A 343 -11.83 -3.44 14.49
C VAL A 343 -11.28 -2.55 15.60
N MET A 344 -9.98 -2.32 15.64
CA MET A 344 -9.34 -1.46 16.65
C MET A 344 -9.71 0.01 16.45
N LEU A 345 -9.85 0.47 15.20
CA LEU A 345 -10.37 1.79 14.90
C LEU A 345 -11.79 1.95 15.47
N GLN A 346 -12.69 1.00 15.20
CA GLN A 346 -14.04 0.99 15.74
C GLN A 346 -14.04 0.97 17.28
N GLN A 347 -13.19 0.17 17.90
CA GLN A 347 -13.04 0.14 19.36
C GLN A 347 -12.61 1.50 19.92
N LYS A 348 -11.65 2.17 19.27
CA LYS A 348 -11.18 3.49 19.69
C LYS A 348 -12.30 4.53 19.58
N GLU A 349 -13.12 4.47 18.54
CA GLU A 349 -14.29 5.35 18.38
C GLU A 349 -15.35 5.11 19.46
N LEU A 350 -15.70 3.85 19.74
CA LEU A 350 -16.63 3.48 20.81
C LEU A 350 -16.12 3.85 22.23
N SER A 351 -14.82 3.92 22.42
CA SER A 351 -14.19 4.28 23.70
C SER A 351 -14.10 5.79 23.93
N ARG A 352 -14.43 6.63 22.95
CA ARG A 352 -14.42 8.09 23.13
C ARG A 352 -15.56 8.54 24.03
N PRO A 353 -15.30 9.40 25.04
CA PRO A 353 -16.35 9.96 25.87
C PRO A 353 -17.32 10.80 25.04
N GLN A 354 -18.58 10.42 25.01
CA GLN A 354 -19.62 11.23 24.37
C GLN A 354 -20.10 12.32 25.35
N ARG A 355 -20.19 13.55 24.85
CA ARG A 355 -20.67 14.71 25.64
C ARG A 355 -22.20 14.83 25.63
N ASN A 356 -22.90 14.00 24.89
CA ASN A 356 -24.33 14.04 24.75
C ASN A 356 -25.03 13.33 25.94
N THR A 357 -26.02 13.98 26.55
CA THR A 357 -26.81 13.44 27.67
C THR A 357 -27.72 12.27 27.31
N ASN A 358 -28.00 12.08 26.01
CA ASN A 358 -28.78 10.93 25.49
C ASN A 358 -27.92 9.81 24.89
N ALA A 359 -26.62 9.87 25.07
CA ALA A 359 -25.71 8.85 24.55
C ALA A 359 -25.89 7.50 25.28
N GLU A 360 -25.63 6.43 24.57
CA GLU A 360 -25.52 5.08 25.15
C GLU A 360 -24.55 5.09 26.35
N PRO A 361 -24.86 4.43 27.47
CA PRO A 361 -23.98 4.38 28.63
C PRO A 361 -22.59 3.84 28.27
N LEU A 362 -21.55 4.43 28.82
CA LEU A 362 -20.15 4.09 28.51
C LEU A 362 -19.84 2.61 28.74
N ASP A 363 -20.44 2.00 29.77
CA ASP A 363 -20.26 0.58 30.05
C ASP A 363 -20.85 -0.32 28.95
N GLU A 364 -21.95 0.06 28.33
CA GLU A 364 -22.57 -0.66 27.20
C GLU A 364 -21.73 -0.52 25.94
N GLN A 365 -21.21 0.69 25.66
CA GLN A 365 -20.31 0.94 24.54
C GLN A 365 -19.02 0.12 24.65
N LEU A 366 -18.37 0.17 25.83
CA LEU A 366 -17.14 -0.59 26.08
C LEU A 366 -17.40 -2.11 26.07
N ALA A 367 -18.56 -2.57 26.57
CA ALA A 367 -18.93 -3.99 26.48
C ALA A 367 -19.13 -4.44 25.03
N ARG A 368 -19.75 -3.62 24.19
CA ARG A 368 -19.89 -3.89 22.75
C ARG A 368 -18.53 -3.92 22.05
N ALA A 369 -17.67 -2.95 22.37
CA ALA A 369 -16.31 -2.92 21.86
C ALA A 369 -15.52 -4.18 22.28
N PHE A 370 -15.64 -4.62 23.52
CA PHE A 370 -15.02 -5.84 24.03
C PHE A 370 -15.49 -7.09 23.26
N LEU A 371 -16.79 -7.15 22.91
CA LEU A 371 -17.33 -8.29 22.16
C LEU A 371 -16.82 -8.36 20.71
N SER A 372 -16.42 -7.22 20.11
CA SER A 372 -15.87 -7.22 18.76
C SER A 372 -14.44 -7.76 18.70
N TYR A 373 -13.62 -7.49 19.73
CA TYR A 373 -12.27 -8.07 19.90
C TYR A 373 -11.82 -7.98 21.36
N ALA A 374 -11.91 -9.09 22.06
CA ALA A 374 -11.64 -9.17 23.50
C ALA A 374 -10.15 -9.16 23.89
N PHE A 375 -9.25 -9.20 22.92
CA PHE A 375 -7.80 -9.32 23.16
C PHE A 375 -7.09 -7.95 23.23
N ASN A 376 -7.82 -6.84 23.17
CA ASN A 376 -7.30 -5.49 23.39
C ASN A 376 -7.17 -5.21 24.88
N GLN A 377 -5.93 -5.19 25.38
CA GLN A 377 -5.62 -5.03 26.82
C GLN A 377 -6.11 -3.71 27.39
N ASP A 378 -5.94 -2.60 26.66
CA ASP A 378 -6.35 -1.27 27.14
C ASP A 378 -7.87 -1.15 27.26
N LEU A 379 -8.61 -1.73 26.30
CA LEU A 379 -10.07 -1.78 26.36
C LEU A 379 -10.55 -2.62 27.54
N VAL A 380 -9.93 -3.80 27.77
CA VAL A 380 -10.25 -4.66 28.93
C VAL A 380 -10.03 -3.92 30.23
N LYS A 381 -8.94 -3.17 30.35
CA LYS A 381 -8.63 -2.35 31.52
C LYS A 381 -9.67 -1.25 31.75
N GLN A 382 -10.02 -0.49 30.71
CA GLN A 382 -11.05 0.56 30.78
C GLN A 382 -12.41 -0.02 31.19
N LEU A 383 -12.83 -1.11 30.55
CA LEU A 383 -14.08 -1.80 30.90
C LEU A 383 -14.07 -2.31 32.35
N LEU A 384 -12.94 -2.84 32.81
CA LEU A 384 -12.77 -3.30 34.19
C LEU A 384 -12.93 -2.13 35.18
N GLU A 385 -12.33 -0.98 34.93
CA GLU A 385 -12.46 0.23 35.77
C GLU A 385 -13.92 0.70 35.87
N VAL A 386 -14.63 0.75 34.72
CA VAL A 386 -16.05 1.16 34.68
C VAL A 386 -16.94 0.15 35.39
N MET A 387 -16.72 -1.16 35.21
CA MET A 387 -17.52 -2.21 35.87
C MET A 387 -17.26 -2.29 37.38
N GLN A 388 -16.03 -1.98 37.83
CA GLN A 388 -15.70 -1.84 39.25
C GLN A 388 -16.47 -0.67 39.88
N ALA A 389 -16.54 0.48 39.21
CA ALA A 389 -17.32 1.62 39.66
C ALA A 389 -18.83 1.33 39.72
N LYS A 390 -19.35 0.49 38.81
CA LYS A 390 -20.75 0.04 38.76
C LYS A 390 -21.08 -1.01 39.82
N GLY A 391 -20.07 -1.73 40.36
CA GLY A 391 -20.23 -2.74 41.41
C GLY A 391 -20.64 -4.14 40.92
N ASP A 392 -20.52 -4.46 39.64
CA ASP A 392 -20.81 -5.78 39.08
C ASP A 392 -19.67 -6.78 39.38
N LYS A 393 -19.72 -7.40 40.55
CA LYS A 393 -18.68 -8.31 41.03
C LYS A 393 -18.41 -9.51 40.11
N ARG A 394 -19.46 -10.06 39.46
CA ARG A 394 -19.30 -11.26 38.60
C ARG A 394 -18.56 -10.88 37.30
N TYR A 395 -18.92 -9.79 36.71
CA TYR A 395 -18.31 -9.31 35.47
C TYR A 395 -16.86 -8.85 35.73
N VAL A 396 -16.63 -8.18 36.86
CA VAL A 396 -15.27 -7.80 37.32
C VAL A 396 -14.37 -9.01 37.48
N GLN A 397 -14.85 -10.10 38.13
CA GLN A 397 -14.03 -11.33 38.29
C GLN A 397 -13.68 -11.95 36.92
N MET A 398 -14.62 -12.00 36.00
CA MET A 398 -14.37 -12.51 34.63
C MET A 398 -13.34 -11.66 33.89
N LEU A 399 -13.48 -10.35 33.91
CA LEU A 399 -12.52 -9.43 33.26
C LEU A 399 -11.12 -9.51 33.90
N GLN A 400 -11.02 -9.65 35.21
CA GLN A 400 -9.73 -9.82 35.90
C GLN A 400 -9.01 -11.11 35.48
N ALA A 401 -9.75 -12.24 35.41
CA ALA A 401 -9.20 -13.49 34.94
C ALA A 401 -8.74 -13.39 33.47
N TRP A 402 -9.53 -12.72 32.63
CA TRP A 402 -9.20 -12.48 31.23
C TRP A 402 -7.95 -11.60 31.09
N GLU A 403 -7.87 -10.49 31.83
CA GLU A 403 -6.71 -9.60 31.85
C GLU A 403 -5.41 -10.33 32.26
N GLN A 404 -5.49 -11.17 33.30
CA GLN A 404 -4.34 -11.98 33.72
C GLN A 404 -3.88 -12.94 32.62
N ARG A 405 -4.81 -13.58 31.95
CA ARG A 405 -4.52 -14.50 30.85
C ARG A 405 -3.87 -13.75 29.67
N LEU A 406 -4.36 -12.56 29.32
CA LEU A 406 -3.77 -11.70 28.30
C LEU A 406 -2.34 -11.28 28.64
N LYS A 407 -2.11 -10.82 29.88
CA LYS A 407 -0.77 -10.44 30.37
C LYS A 407 0.22 -11.60 30.30
N ALA A 408 -0.22 -12.84 30.54
CA ALA A 408 0.63 -14.01 30.43
C ALA A 408 0.99 -14.40 28.98
N ALA A 409 0.14 -14.08 28.01
CA ALA A 409 0.31 -14.47 26.61
C ALA A 409 0.88 -13.37 25.72
N ALA A 410 0.53 -12.11 25.95
CA ALA A 410 0.92 -11.00 25.10
C ALA A 410 2.36 -10.56 25.37
N PHE A 411 3.07 -10.17 24.29
CA PHE A 411 4.43 -9.62 24.34
C PHE A 411 4.45 -8.10 24.33
N GLU A 412 3.49 -7.55 23.59
CA GLU A 412 3.34 -6.11 23.39
C GLU A 412 1.90 -5.71 23.67
N ASN A 413 1.71 -4.46 24.05
CA ASN A 413 0.38 -3.91 24.18
C ASN A 413 -0.28 -3.82 22.80
N THR A 414 -1.48 -4.36 22.67
CA THR A 414 -2.28 -4.31 21.41
C THR A 414 -2.54 -2.88 20.93
N ALA A 415 -2.56 -1.87 21.82
CA ALA A 415 -2.62 -0.46 21.43
C ALA A 415 -1.42 -0.03 20.57
N ARG A 416 -0.21 -0.51 20.88
CA ARG A 416 0.98 -0.22 20.05
C ARG A 416 0.87 -0.83 18.66
N LEU A 417 0.20 -1.98 18.55
CA LEU A 417 -0.07 -2.59 17.26
C LEU A 417 -0.95 -1.69 16.40
N PHE A 418 -2.02 -1.14 16.97
CA PHE A 418 -2.90 -0.19 16.27
C PHE A 418 -2.15 1.09 15.88
N ASP A 419 -1.33 1.64 16.77
CA ASP A 419 -0.52 2.83 16.49
C ASP A 419 0.48 2.63 15.34
N ALA A 420 0.87 1.39 15.06
CA ALA A 420 1.72 1.05 13.91
C ALA A 420 0.94 0.90 12.60
N THR A 421 -0.39 0.73 12.65
CA THR A 421 -1.24 0.68 11.46
C THR A 421 -1.40 2.05 10.81
N ARG A 422 -1.87 2.08 9.54
CA ARG A 422 -2.14 3.34 8.84
C ARG A 422 -3.19 4.16 9.55
N SER A 423 -4.30 3.57 9.95
CA SER A 423 -5.39 4.24 10.68
C SER A 423 -4.92 4.80 12.02
N GLY A 424 -4.12 4.03 12.76
CA GLY A 424 -3.55 4.49 14.03
C GLY A 424 -2.59 5.66 13.86
N GLN A 425 -1.73 5.60 12.84
CA GLN A 425 -0.81 6.70 12.50
C GLN A 425 -1.57 7.98 12.12
N LEU A 426 -2.63 7.87 11.31
CA LEU A 426 -3.46 9.01 10.90
C LEU A 426 -4.18 9.65 12.09
N LEU A 427 -4.77 8.85 12.98
CA LEU A 427 -5.43 9.38 14.18
C LEU A 427 -4.44 10.06 15.14
N ARG A 428 -3.28 9.46 15.39
CA ARG A 428 -2.23 10.10 16.21
C ARG A 428 -1.71 11.38 15.59
N TRP A 429 -1.56 11.39 14.27
CA TRP A 429 -1.15 12.57 13.53
C TRP A 429 -2.19 13.69 13.67
N LEU A 430 -3.49 13.36 13.60
CA LEU A 430 -4.59 14.30 13.79
C LEU A 430 -4.63 14.82 15.24
N GLU A 431 -4.54 13.95 16.23
CA GLU A 431 -4.52 14.30 17.66
C GLU A 431 -3.37 15.28 18.01
N ALA A 432 -2.20 15.10 17.41
CA ALA A 432 -1.05 15.97 17.64
C ALA A 432 -1.20 17.38 17.05
N ARG A 433 -2.19 17.61 16.20
CA ARG A 433 -2.50 18.93 15.60
C ARG A 433 -3.49 19.75 16.43
N GLU A 434 -4.15 19.14 17.40
CA GLU A 434 -5.10 19.83 18.23
C GLU A 434 -4.43 20.93 19.08
N PRO A 435 -5.06 22.12 19.24
CA PRO A 435 -4.51 23.17 20.06
C PRO A 435 -4.59 22.79 21.55
N SER A 436 -3.55 23.13 22.31
CA SER A 436 -3.61 23.09 23.78
C SER A 436 -4.67 24.07 24.33
N ALA A 437 -5.06 23.88 25.60
CA ALA A 437 -6.03 24.78 26.24
C ALA A 437 -5.58 26.26 26.23
N SER A 438 -4.26 26.52 26.37
CA SER A 438 -3.73 27.89 26.32
C SER A 438 -3.76 28.48 24.89
N GLU A 439 -3.47 27.68 23.88
CA GLU A 439 -3.56 28.10 22.48
C GLU A 439 -5.00 28.32 22.05
N THR A 440 -5.92 27.40 22.41
CA THR A 440 -7.37 27.59 22.22
C THR A 440 -7.84 28.92 22.78
N GLN A 441 -7.40 29.30 23.99
CA GLN A 441 -7.78 30.58 24.61
C GLN A 441 -7.22 31.79 23.83
N LYS A 442 -5.96 31.73 23.37
CA LYS A 442 -5.35 32.79 22.57
C LYS A 442 -6.05 32.99 21.23
N VAL A 443 -6.28 31.88 20.51
CA VAL A 443 -7.00 31.91 19.22
C VAL A 443 -8.42 32.41 19.41
N SER A 444 -9.14 31.95 20.43
CA SER A 444 -10.50 32.41 20.72
C SER A 444 -10.55 33.93 21.04
N LYS A 445 -9.55 34.46 21.77
CA LYS A 445 -9.45 35.90 22.00
C LYS A 445 -9.13 36.69 20.72
N TYR A 446 -8.26 36.15 19.87
CA TYR A 446 -7.93 36.75 18.58
C TYR A 446 -9.16 36.82 17.66
N LEU A 447 -9.95 35.75 17.56
CA LEU A 447 -11.20 35.72 16.80
C LEU A 447 -12.24 36.65 17.40
N ALA A 448 -12.41 36.68 18.73
CA ALA A 448 -13.35 37.56 19.41
C ALA A 448 -13.06 39.08 19.15
N ALA A 449 -11.79 39.45 19.08
CA ALA A 449 -11.37 40.80 18.72
C ALA A 449 -11.69 41.19 17.25
N ARG A 450 -12.06 40.22 16.43
CA ARG A 450 -12.42 40.32 15.00
C ARG A 450 -13.87 39.89 14.74
N ASN A 451 -14.78 40.28 15.60
CA ASN A 451 -16.24 40.00 15.55
C ASN A 451 -16.57 38.48 15.58
N GLY A 452 -15.72 37.67 16.18
CA GLY A 452 -15.90 36.21 16.27
C GLY A 452 -15.26 35.42 15.13
N GLY A 453 -14.67 36.11 14.16
CA GLY A 453 -14.13 35.49 12.95
C GLY A 453 -15.23 35.15 11.92
N PRO A 454 -14.90 34.43 10.83
CA PRO A 454 -15.88 34.05 9.82
C PRO A 454 -16.87 33.02 10.38
N THR A 455 -18.12 33.11 9.94
CA THR A 455 -19.19 32.19 10.29
C THR A 455 -19.40 31.11 9.25
N PHE A 456 -19.56 29.85 9.67
CA PHE A 456 -19.65 28.67 8.79
C PHE A 456 -21.07 28.12 8.76
N GLY A 457 -21.66 27.97 7.58
CA GLY A 457 -22.89 27.22 7.33
C GLY A 457 -22.57 25.79 6.93
N ILE A 458 -22.87 24.84 7.79
CA ILE A 458 -22.69 23.42 7.55
C ILE A 458 -24.01 22.87 6.99
N LEU A 459 -23.99 22.46 5.71
CA LEU A 459 -25.16 21.95 4.99
C LEU A 459 -25.05 20.43 4.96
N ILE A 460 -25.86 19.74 5.78
CA ILE A 460 -25.81 18.28 5.93
C ILE A 460 -26.92 17.65 5.07
N LEU A 461 -26.54 16.75 4.16
CA LEU A 461 -27.45 15.93 3.38
C LEU A 461 -27.71 14.61 4.10
N ASP A 462 -28.97 14.35 4.46
CA ASP A 462 -29.45 13.12 5.07
C ASP A 462 -30.55 12.51 4.19
N LEU A 463 -30.18 11.99 3.03
CA LEU A 463 -31.10 11.41 2.07
C LEU A 463 -31.55 9.99 2.45
N ASP A 464 -30.76 9.30 3.28
CA ASP A 464 -31.05 7.95 3.80
C ASP A 464 -31.94 7.96 5.05
N ALA A 465 -32.16 9.13 5.65
CA ALA A 465 -32.86 9.32 6.94
C ALA A 465 -32.24 8.48 8.09
N ASP A 466 -30.88 8.43 8.15
CA ASP A 466 -30.15 7.67 9.16
C ASP A 466 -29.80 8.55 10.37
N ILE A 467 -30.58 8.38 11.43
CA ILE A 467 -30.42 9.16 12.66
C ILE A 467 -29.08 8.93 13.35
N PHE A 468 -28.46 7.73 13.21
CA PHE A 468 -27.18 7.42 13.84
C PHE A 468 -26.02 8.11 13.11
N LYS A 469 -26.05 8.08 11.79
CA LYS A 469 -25.10 8.84 10.96
C LYS A 469 -25.19 10.35 11.24
N MET A 470 -26.39 10.88 11.26
CA MET A 470 -26.65 12.28 11.55
C MET A 470 -26.15 12.68 12.96
N GLN A 471 -26.37 11.82 13.96
CA GLN A 471 -25.88 12.04 15.33
C GLN A 471 -24.35 12.08 15.39
N ALA A 472 -23.65 11.18 14.69
CA ALA A 472 -22.20 11.18 14.63
C ALA A 472 -21.66 12.51 14.06
N THR A 473 -22.28 13.01 12.99
CA THR A 473 -21.96 14.34 12.43
C THR A 473 -22.16 15.46 13.44
N PHE A 474 -23.28 15.50 14.15
CA PHE A 474 -23.53 16.52 15.17
C PHE A 474 -22.53 16.48 16.31
N ASP A 475 -22.26 15.28 16.83
CA ASP A 475 -21.30 15.12 17.93
C ASP A 475 -19.91 15.60 17.53
N SER A 476 -19.48 15.37 16.30
CA SER A 476 -18.21 15.85 15.79
C SER A 476 -18.14 17.39 15.75
N VAL A 477 -19.18 18.07 15.27
CA VAL A 477 -19.25 19.54 15.24
C VAL A 477 -19.24 20.14 16.64
N ILE A 478 -20.04 19.59 17.55
CA ILE A 478 -20.18 20.10 18.93
C ILE A 478 -18.86 19.91 19.71
N ASN A 479 -18.17 18.81 19.46
CA ASN A 479 -16.89 18.51 20.10
C ASN A 479 -15.69 19.29 19.52
N GLY A 480 -15.83 19.92 18.33
CA GLY A 480 -14.81 20.77 17.72
C GLY A 480 -14.51 22.05 18.50
N TYR A 481 -13.44 22.74 18.15
CA TYR A 481 -13.00 24.00 18.78
C TYR A 481 -13.73 25.23 18.19
N CYS A 482 -14.20 25.19 16.96
CA CYS A 482 -14.98 26.26 16.33
C CYS A 482 -16.33 26.42 17.03
N ARG A 483 -16.78 27.68 17.21
CA ARG A 483 -18.10 28.03 17.80
C ARG A 483 -18.94 28.93 16.89
N ALA A 484 -18.36 29.42 15.80
CA ALA A 484 -19.01 30.32 14.85
C ALA A 484 -19.61 29.54 13.68
N PHE A 485 -20.63 28.70 13.94
CA PHE A 485 -21.27 27.88 12.90
C PHE A 485 -22.80 27.84 13.04
N LYS A 486 -23.46 27.51 11.93
CA LYS A 486 -24.87 27.12 11.86
C LYS A 486 -24.97 25.80 11.08
N ILE A 487 -25.85 24.91 11.51
CA ILE A 487 -26.10 23.61 10.89
C ILE A 487 -27.47 23.62 10.25
N VAL A 488 -27.57 23.22 8.99
CA VAL A 488 -28.83 22.98 8.30
C VAL A 488 -28.83 21.55 7.75
N VAL A 489 -29.81 20.76 8.21
CA VAL A 489 -29.97 19.35 7.79
C VAL A 489 -31.10 19.27 6.77
N PHE A 490 -30.77 18.73 5.61
CA PHE A 490 -31.73 18.42 4.54
C PHE A 490 -32.01 16.91 4.60
N THR A 491 -33.19 16.56 5.21
CA THR A 491 -33.53 15.15 5.45
C THR A 491 -34.79 14.72 4.72
N THR A 492 -34.79 13.47 4.26
CA THR A 492 -36.01 12.77 3.80
C THR A 492 -36.80 12.14 4.96
N GLY A 493 -36.21 12.08 6.17
CA GLY A 493 -36.81 11.57 7.38
C GLY A 493 -37.85 12.52 8.01
N ASP A 494 -38.47 12.11 9.09
CA ASP A 494 -39.43 12.97 9.84
C ASP A 494 -38.68 14.07 10.58
N LEU A 495 -39.30 15.27 10.57
CA LEU A 495 -38.70 16.40 11.26
C LEU A 495 -38.86 16.24 12.78
N PRO A 496 -37.83 16.59 13.59
CA PRO A 496 -37.96 16.62 15.05
C PRO A 496 -39.09 17.57 15.48
N ALA A 497 -39.83 17.23 16.55
CA ALA A 497 -40.95 17.99 17.06
C ALA A 497 -40.58 19.39 17.60
N GLU A 498 -39.33 19.58 17.99
CA GLU A 498 -38.81 20.85 18.52
C GLU A 498 -37.47 21.21 17.89
N THR A 499 -37.34 22.43 17.32
CA THR A 499 -36.07 23.04 16.96
C THR A 499 -35.48 23.75 18.16
N THR A 500 -34.15 23.69 18.33
CA THR A 500 -33.49 24.35 19.47
C THR A 500 -33.70 25.86 19.45
N PRO A 501 -33.90 26.51 20.63
CA PRO A 501 -34.18 27.94 20.73
C PRO A 501 -33.05 28.87 20.22
N GLN A 502 -31.88 28.34 19.91
CA GLN A 502 -30.69 29.14 19.64
C GLN A 502 -30.42 29.40 18.17
N SER A 503 -31.29 29.06 17.22
CA SER A 503 -31.11 29.29 15.77
C SER A 503 -29.83 28.73 15.15
N VAL A 504 -29.18 27.77 15.81
CA VAL A 504 -27.92 27.16 15.36
C VAL A 504 -28.15 25.89 14.53
N LEU A 505 -29.25 25.18 14.76
CA LEU A 505 -29.62 23.94 14.09
C LEU A 505 -31.01 24.05 13.46
N HIS A 506 -31.07 23.81 12.15
CA HIS A 506 -32.32 23.86 11.39
C HIS A 506 -32.48 22.57 10.59
N PHE A 507 -33.73 22.09 10.49
CA PHE A 507 -34.09 20.94 9.66
C PHE A 507 -34.98 21.38 8.50
N VAL A 508 -34.70 20.89 7.32
CA VAL A 508 -35.45 21.14 6.09
C VAL A 508 -35.86 19.80 5.48
N LYS A 509 -37.18 19.58 5.40
CA LYS A 509 -37.73 18.40 4.73
C LYS A 509 -37.48 18.50 3.23
N VAL A 510 -36.89 17.47 2.68
CA VAL A 510 -36.54 17.37 1.24
C VAL A 510 -36.94 16.03 0.67
N ASN A 511 -36.79 15.91 -0.64
CA ASN A 511 -36.85 14.66 -1.38
C ASN A 511 -35.82 14.71 -2.53
N GLU A 512 -35.62 13.61 -3.22
CA GLU A 512 -34.66 13.51 -4.30
C GLU A 512 -34.80 14.49 -5.46
N SER A 513 -36.00 15.11 -5.61
CA SER A 513 -36.27 16.04 -6.71
C SER A 513 -36.08 17.50 -6.34
N ASN A 514 -36.11 17.85 -5.03
CA ASN A 514 -36.15 19.26 -4.59
C ASN A 514 -35.02 19.69 -3.67
N TYR A 515 -34.13 18.75 -3.25
CA TYR A 515 -33.13 19.08 -2.23
C TYR A 515 -32.15 20.18 -2.71
N VAL A 516 -31.72 20.18 -3.97
CA VAL A 516 -30.85 21.23 -4.52
C VAL A 516 -31.50 22.60 -4.45
N ASP A 517 -32.81 22.71 -4.75
CA ASP A 517 -33.54 23.97 -4.62
C ASP A 517 -33.61 24.48 -3.19
N LYS A 518 -33.85 23.56 -2.28
CA LYS A 518 -33.91 23.87 -0.86
C LYS A 518 -32.58 24.31 -0.31
N ILE A 519 -31.47 23.67 -0.75
CA ILE A 519 -30.12 24.11 -0.42
C ILE A 519 -29.90 25.55 -0.93
N ASN A 520 -30.16 25.82 -2.21
CA ASN A 520 -29.99 27.15 -2.79
C ASN A 520 -30.86 28.22 -2.10
N GLN A 521 -32.09 27.87 -1.72
CA GLN A 521 -32.96 28.74 -0.94
C GLN A 521 -32.33 29.09 0.42
N VAL A 522 -31.83 28.10 1.15
CA VAL A 522 -31.19 28.29 2.46
C VAL A 522 -29.94 29.12 2.33
N VAL A 523 -29.07 28.81 1.36
CA VAL A 523 -27.83 29.55 1.09
C VAL A 523 -28.13 31.03 0.82
N SER A 524 -29.17 31.34 0.02
CA SER A 524 -29.52 32.71 -0.33
C SER A 524 -30.03 33.52 0.90
N GLN A 525 -30.64 32.82 1.87
CA GLN A 525 -31.22 33.43 3.07
C GLN A 525 -30.28 33.41 4.28
N SER A 526 -29.18 32.65 4.20
CA SER A 526 -28.18 32.52 5.28
C SER A 526 -27.43 33.83 5.50
N ASP A 527 -27.01 34.05 6.73
CA ASP A 527 -26.11 35.11 7.15
C ASP A 527 -24.68 34.63 7.41
N CYS A 528 -24.38 33.35 7.14
CA CYS A 528 -23.05 32.81 7.26
C CYS A 528 -22.10 33.32 6.13
N ASP A 529 -20.82 33.43 6.43
CA ASP A 529 -19.82 33.90 5.46
C ASP A 529 -19.40 32.82 4.50
N TRP A 530 -19.26 31.59 5.02
CA TRP A 530 -18.76 30.41 4.29
C TRP A 530 -19.72 29.25 4.39
N MET A 531 -19.81 28.47 3.32
CA MET A 531 -20.68 27.31 3.23
C MET A 531 -19.84 26.06 2.96
N VAL A 532 -20.17 24.95 3.62
CA VAL A 532 -19.59 23.62 3.35
C VAL A 532 -20.71 22.60 3.26
N MET A 533 -20.61 21.71 2.27
CA MET A 533 -21.47 20.54 2.11
C MET A 533 -20.89 19.37 2.89
N ALA A 534 -21.73 18.59 3.57
CA ALA A 534 -21.38 17.34 4.20
C ALA A 534 -22.53 16.34 4.07
N GLU A 535 -22.26 15.07 4.16
CA GLU A 535 -23.27 14.00 4.21
C GLU A 535 -23.49 13.55 5.67
N ALA A 536 -24.65 13.03 5.99
CA ALA A 536 -24.88 12.41 7.29
C ALA A 536 -23.92 11.22 7.48
N GLY A 537 -23.13 11.25 8.56
CA GLY A 537 -22.04 10.32 8.83
C GLY A 537 -20.65 10.88 8.60
N ASP A 538 -20.52 12.04 7.96
CA ASP A 538 -19.26 12.78 7.91
C ASP A 538 -18.96 13.40 9.27
N GLU A 539 -17.77 13.20 9.79
CA GLU A 539 -17.32 13.71 11.08
C GLU A 539 -16.32 14.85 10.87
N LEU A 540 -16.66 16.07 11.33
CA LEU A 540 -15.70 17.18 11.28
C LEU A 540 -14.56 16.94 12.27
N THR A 541 -13.33 17.24 11.82
CA THR A 541 -12.17 17.18 12.71
C THR A 541 -12.24 18.29 13.76
N PRO A 542 -11.70 18.07 14.97
CA PRO A 542 -11.81 19.07 16.04
C PRO A 542 -11.22 20.43 15.66
N SER A 543 -10.12 20.45 14.92
CA SER A 543 -9.35 21.65 14.54
C SER A 543 -9.70 22.24 13.19
N GLY A 544 -10.32 21.51 12.25
CA GLY A 544 -10.46 21.91 10.86
C GLY A 544 -11.12 23.28 10.65
N LEU A 545 -12.36 23.45 11.11
CA LEU A 545 -13.05 24.76 11.03
C LEU A 545 -12.39 25.84 11.88
N PHE A 546 -11.76 25.47 13.00
CA PHE A 546 -11.05 26.41 13.86
C PHE A 546 -9.82 26.98 13.18
N ARG A 547 -9.07 26.12 12.47
CA ARG A 547 -7.94 26.53 11.65
C ARG A 547 -8.39 27.41 10.46
N ALA A 548 -9.43 26.98 9.74
CA ALA A 548 -10.00 27.74 8.65
C ALA A 548 -10.46 29.13 9.11
N GLY A 549 -11.04 29.24 10.32
CA GLY A 549 -11.47 30.51 10.89
C GLY A 549 -10.36 31.54 11.09
N VAL A 550 -9.14 31.09 11.37
CA VAL A 550 -7.96 31.99 11.49
C VAL A 550 -7.39 32.35 10.10
N GLU A 551 -7.15 31.33 9.27
CA GLU A 551 -6.49 31.51 7.97
C GLU A 551 -7.31 32.35 6.98
N LEU A 552 -8.65 32.20 6.98
CA LEU A 552 -9.53 32.92 6.07
C LEU A 552 -9.63 34.44 6.40
N LEU A 553 -9.29 34.83 7.64
CA LEU A 553 -9.18 36.26 7.97
C LEU A 553 -7.99 36.95 7.26
N ALA A 554 -6.90 36.21 7.03
CA ALA A 554 -5.73 36.71 6.29
C ALA A 554 -5.90 36.61 4.77
N ALA A 555 -6.95 35.92 4.27
CA ALA A 555 -7.19 35.65 2.85
C ALA A 555 -8.49 36.28 2.30
N PRO A 556 -8.67 37.61 2.31
CA PRO A 556 -9.93 38.27 1.92
C PRO A 556 -10.30 38.03 0.45
N GLN A 557 -9.33 37.74 -0.42
CA GLN A 557 -9.56 37.47 -1.85
C GLN A 557 -10.00 36.04 -2.13
N CYS A 558 -9.91 35.13 -1.14
CA CYS A 558 -10.28 33.73 -1.30
C CYS A 558 -11.80 33.60 -1.48
N GLN A 559 -12.20 32.88 -2.52
CA GLN A 559 -13.62 32.62 -2.87
C GLN A 559 -14.03 31.20 -2.52
N ALA A 560 -13.13 30.24 -2.67
CA ALA A 560 -13.33 28.87 -2.27
C ALA A 560 -11.99 28.24 -1.83
N VAL A 561 -12.03 27.44 -0.79
CA VAL A 561 -10.85 26.76 -0.26
C VAL A 561 -11.10 25.26 -0.13
N ALA A 562 -10.21 24.46 -0.71
CA ALA A 562 -10.14 23.05 -0.46
C ALA A 562 -9.43 22.79 0.87
N MET A 563 -9.87 21.81 1.60
CA MET A 563 -9.17 21.28 2.76
C MET A 563 -8.91 19.79 2.58
N ASP A 564 -8.02 19.24 3.36
CA ASP A 564 -7.72 17.81 3.38
C ASP A 564 -8.85 17.02 4.04
N GLU A 565 -8.86 15.71 3.83
CA GLU A 565 -9.83 14.82 4.47
C GLU A 565 -9.23 13.45 4.76
N PHE A 566 -9.82 12.72 5.69
CA PHE A 566 -9.61 11.30 5.87
C PHE A 566 -10.84 10.56 5.36
N GLN A 567 -10.61 9.39 4.73
CA GLN A 567 -11.68 8.60 4.15
C GLN A 567 -11.74 7.22 4.80
N ARG A 568 -12.93 6.84 5.27
CA ARG A 568 -13.24 5.48 5.69
C ARG A 568 -13.37 4.60 4.46
N GLN A 569 -12.47 3.65 4.33
CA GLN A 569 -12.46 2.70 3.23
C GLN A 569 -13.55 1.63 3.42
N PRO A 570 -13.97 0.92 2.35
CA PRO A 570 -14.95 -0.17 2.48
C PRO A 570 -14.55 -1.30 3.42
N ASP A 571 -13.25 -1.49 3.68
CA ASP A 571 -12.75 -2.46 4.65
C ASP A 571 -12.69 -1.92 6.10
N GLY A 572 -13.22 -0.71 6.34
CA GLY A 572 -13.29 -0.08 7.65
C GLY A 572 -12.00 0.63 8.10
N THR A 573 -10.95 0.66 7.28
CA THR A 573 -9.71 1.39 7.57
C THR A 573 -9.79 2.86 7.17
N LEU A 574 -8.84 3.69 7.64
CA LEU A 574 -8.70 5.09 7.22
C LEU A 574 -7.62 5.23 6.14
N ALA A 575 -7.91 6.07 5.16
CA ALA A 575 -6.95 6.60 4.21
C ALA A 575 -6.94 8.13 4.27
N ASP A 576 -5.80 8.73 3.98
CA ASP A 576 -5.66 10.17 3.83
C ASP A 576 -5.93 10.60 2.40
N VAL A 577 -6.55 11.77 2.25
CA VAL A 577 -6.66 12.51 0.99
C VAL A 577 -6.10 13.90 1.25
N PHE A 578 -4.79 14.02 1.11
CA PHE A 578 -4.07 15.27 1.21
C PHE A 578 -3.97 15.89 -0.17
N ARG A 579 -4.85 16.84 -0.42
CA ARG A 579 -4.97 17.51 -1.72
C ARG A 579 -3.73 18.37 -1.98
N PRO A 580 -3.24 18.48 -3.22
CA PRO A 580 -2.26 19.50 -3.57
C PRO A 580 -2.89 20.89 -3.51
N GLY A 581 -2.10 21.95 -3.64
CA GLY A 581 -2.62 23.24 -4.05
C GLY A 581 -3.48 23.11 -5.32
N PHE A 582 -4.25 24.12 -5.68
CA PHE A 582 -5.22 23.98 -6.76
C PHE A 582 -4.58 23.39 -8.03
N ASN A 583 -5.10 22.25 -8.47
CA ASN A 583 -4.59 21.45 -9.58
C ASN A 583 -5.74 21.18 -10.56
N LEU A 584 -5.81 21.98 -11.63
CA LEU A 584 -6.93 21.97 -12.58
C LEU A 584 -7.07 20.61 -13.27
N ASP A 585 -5.96 20.06 -13.78
CA ASP A 585 -5.99 18.80 -14.52
C ASP A 585 -6.35 17.63 -13.61
N LEU A 586 -5.88 17.60 -12.36
CA LEU A 586 -6.26 16.59 -11.38
C LEU A 586 -7.74 16.74 -10.96
N LEU A 587 -8.23 17.98 -10.79
CA LEU A 587 -9.66 18.25 -10.51
C LEU A 587 -10.55 17.71 -11.63
N GLN A 588 -10.18 17.96 -12.89
CA GLN A 588 -10.93 17.48 -14.06
C GLN A 588 -10.84 15.96 -14.23
N SER A 589 -9.71 15.36 -13.82
CA SER A 589 -9.45 13.94 -13.99
C SER A 589 -10.01 13.06 -12.86
N THR A 590 -10.11 13.58 -11.62
CA THR A 590 -10.58 12.84 -10.42
C THR A 590 -11.49 13.69 -9.55
N PRO A 591 -12.68 14.12 -10.03
CA PRO A 591 -13.56 15.02 -9.28
C PRO A 591 -13.97 14.48 -7.92
N ALA A 592 -14.25 13.17 -7.83
CA ALA A 592 -14.66 12.52 -6.58
C ALA A 592 -13.65 12.69 -5.41
N LEU A 593 -12.37 12.91 -5.70
CA LEU A 593 -11.32 13.16 -4.71
C LEU A 593 -11.00 14.65 -4.55
N MET A 594 -11.24 15.47 -5.58
CA MET A 594 -10.78 16.85 -5.63
C MET A 594 -11.89 17.88 -5.43
N ALA A 595 -13.16 17.55 -5.71
CA ALA A 595 -14.24 18.53 -5.77
C ALA A 595 -15.19 18.51 -4.57
N ARG A 596 -15.00 17.59 -3.61
CA ARG A 596 -15.91 17.45 -2.45
C ARG A 596 -15.46 18.31 -1.27
N HIS A 597 -16.43 18.71 -0.45
CA HIS A 597 -16.25 19.35 0.85
C HIS A 597 -15.43 20.66 0.82
N TRP A 598 -15.62 21.47 -0.22
CA TRP A 598 -15.01 22.78 -0.28
C TRP A 598 -15.73 23.77 0.62
N LEU A 599 -14.99 24.59 1.34
CA LEU A 599 -15.52 25.80 1.93
C LEU A 599 -15.66 26.85 0.84
N VAL A 600 -16.89 27.28 0.53
CA VAL A 600 -17.18 28.25 -0.52
C VAL A 600 -17.78 29.50 0.13
N ARG A 601 -17.25 30.67 -0.25
CA ARG A 601 -17.80 31.95 0.22
C ARG A 601 -19.27 32.07 -0.22
N ARG A 602 -20.17 32.31 0.71
CA ARG A 602 -21.64 32.39 0.43
C ARG A 602 -21.97 33.35 -0.69
N GLU A 603 -21.38 34.56 -0.66
CA GLU A 603 -21.60 35.56 -1.69
C GLU A 603 -21.22 35.09 -3.10
N THR A 604 -20.11 34.36 -3.21
CA THR A 604 -19.66 33.72 -4.45
C THR A 604 -20.67 32.65 -4.91
N LEU A 605 -21.12 31.82 -4.00
CA LEU A 605 -22.10 30.78 -4.30
C LEU A 605 -23.42 31.39 -4.80
N VAL A 606 -23.90 32.47 -4.16
CA VAL A 606 -25.11 33.19 -4.60
C VAL A 606 -24.89 33.87 -5.96
N LYS A 607 -23.74 34.52 -6.16
CA LYS A 607 -23.37 35.18 -7.44
C LYS A 607 -23.36 34.22 -8.61
N LEU A 608 -22.90 32.99 -8.39
CA LEU A 608 -22.87 31.92 -9.39
C LEU A 608 -24.25 31.27 -9.62
N GLY A 609 -25.28 31.64 -8.90
CA GLY A 609 -26.64 31.10 -9.03
C GLY A 609 -26.90 29.84 -8.23
N GLY A 610 -26.01 29.50 -7.29
CA GLY A 610 -26.11 28.31 -6.42
C GLY A 610 -25.67 27.03 -7.07
N TYR A 611 -26.03 25.90 -6.49
CA TYR A 611 -25.78 24.57 -7.00
C TYR A 611 -26.72 24.23 -8.16
N SER A 612 -26.21 23.46 -9.14
CA SER A 612 -26.97 23.07 -10.34
C SER A 612 -27.93 21.91 -10.07
N ARG A 613 -29.18 22.02 -10.49
CA ARG A 613 -30.19 20.95 -10.46
C ARG A 613 -29.91 19.89 -11.53
N GLU A 614 -29.28 20.29 -12.63
CA GLU A 614 -29.01 19.43 -13.76
C GLU A 614 -27.94 18.40 -13.43
N PHE A 615 -26.96 18.79 -12.58
CA PHE A 615 -25.81 17.98 -12.20
C PHE A 615 -25.83 17.66 -10.70
N LYS A 616 -26.95 17.15 -10.22
CA LYS A 616 -27.19 16.94 -8.80
C LYS A 616 -26.19 15.98 -8.11
N ASN A 617 -25.62 15.04 -8.83
CA ASN A 617 -24.60 14.12 -8.33
C ASN A 617 -23.15 14.62 -8.55
N ALA A 618 -22.98 15.84 -9.06
CA ALA A 618 -21.71 16.50 -9.32
C ALA A 618 -21.77 18.01 -9.03
N MET A 619 -22.64 18.44 -8.12
CA MET A 619 -22.98 19.86 -7.94
C MET A 619 -21.82 20.70 -7.40
N GLU A 620 -20.92 20.15 -6.57
CA GLU A 620 -19.72 20.86 -6.11
C GLU A 620 -18.70 20.98 -7.26
N PHE A 621 -18.54 19.92 -8.03
CA PHE A 621 -17.68 19.93 -9.23
C PHE A 621 -18.13 20.95 -10.26
N ASP A 622 -19.45 20.99 -10.54
CA ASP A 622 -20.04 21.98 -11.44
C ASP A 622 -19.81 23.42 -10.93
N LEU A 623 -19.98 23.64 -9.62
CA LEU A 623 -19.76 24.94 -9.00
C LEU A 623 -18.30 25.40 -9.16
N LEU A 624 -17.35 24.54 -8.89
CA LEU A 624 -15.92 24.84 -9.02
C LEU A 624 -15.53 25.16 -10.48
N LEU A 625 -16.05 24.40 -11.44
CA LEU A 625 -15.78 24.66 -12.86
C LEU A 625 -16.42 25.99 -13.33
N ARG A 626 -17.62 26.34 -12.85
CA ARG A 626 -18.22 27.66 -13.13
C ARG A 626 -17.41 28.82 -12.51
N LEU A 627 -16.83 28.60 -11.33
CA LEU A 627 -15.93 29.57 -10.71
C LEU A 627 -14.67 29.78 -11.56
N VAL A 628 -14.06 28.69 -12.05
CA VAL A 628 -12.93 28.74 -12.99
C VAL A 628 -13.30 29.44 -14.31
N GLU A 629 -14.50 29.22 -14.83
CA GLU A 629 -15.01 29.86 -16.06
C GLU A 629 -15.14 31.37 -15.90
N GLN A 630 -15.58 31.85 -14.72
CA GLN A 630 -15.84 33.25 -14.47
C GLN A 630 -14.59 34.05 -14.06
N ASP A 631 -13.83 33.55 -13.13
CA ASP A 631 -12.78 34.29 -12.44
C ASP A 631 -11.37 33.65 -12.63
N GLY A 632 -11.25 32.60 -13.46
CA GLY A 632 -10.01 31.85 -13.65
C GLY A 632 -9.61 31.07 -12.40
N LEU A 633 -8.28 30.90 -12.18
CA LEU A 633 -7.75 30.18 -11.02
C LEU A 633 -7.58 31.09 -9.78
N GLY A 634 -7.74 32.40 -9.94
CA GLY A 634 -7.65 33.37 -8.85
C GLY A 634 -8.82 33.20 -7.86
N GLY A 635 -8.53 33.22 -6.57
CA GLY A 635 -9.56 33.07 -5.53
C GLY A 635 -9.81 31.61 -5.11
N LEU A 636 -9.21 30.63 -5.78
CA LEU A 636 -9.19 29.24 -5.35
C LEU A 636 -7.92 28.97 -4.52
N ALA A 637 -8.11 28.43 -3.33
CA ALA A 637 -7.03 28.15 -2.40
C ALA A 637 -7.09 26.70 -1.86
N HIS A 638 -6.02 26.30 -1.20
CA HIS A 638 -5.95 25.04 -0.43
C HIS A 638 -5.37 25.33 0.95
N LEU A 639 -5.89 24.66 1.96
CA LEU A 639 -5.38 24.69 3.32
C LEU A 639 -4.98 23.27 3.74
N ASP A 640 -3.72 23.08 4.07
CA ASP A 640 -3.12 21.81 4.51
C ASP A 640 -3.62 21.39 5.91
N GLU A 641 -4.94 21.24 6.06
CA GLU A 641 -5.59 20.83 7.30
C GLU A 641 -6.78 19.92 7.00
N PRO A 642 -6.91 18.74 7.63
CA PRO A 642 -8.08 17.91 7.47
C PRO A 642 -9.33 18.58 8.02
N LEU A 643 -10.37 18.68 7.19
CA LEU A 643 -11.65 19.25 7.59
C LEU A 643 -12.55 18.19 8.23
N LEU A 644 -12.56 16.98 7.64
CA LEU A 644 -13.49 15.95 8.07
C LEU A 644 -12.97 14.54 7.79
N ILE A 645 -13.64 13.56 8.40
CA ILE A 645 -13.52 12.13 8.14
C ILE A 645 -14.81 11.71 7.46
N CYS A 646 -14.76 11.31 6.19
CA CYS A 646 -15.93 10.94 5.38
C CYS A 646 -15.85 9.50 4.88
N GLN A 647 -16.92 9.00 4.26
CA GLN A 647 -16.87 7.75 3.53
C GLN A 647 -16.07 7.93 2.21
N ALA A 648 -15.24 6.96 1.88
CA ALA A 648 -14.58 6.93 0.58
C ALA A 648 -15.65 6.91 -0.53
N PRO A 649 -15.51 7.74 -1.59
CA PRO A 649 -16.44 7.73 -2.70
C PRO A 649 -16.45 6.36 -3.39
N ALA A 650 -17.61 5.96 -3.90
CA ALA A 650 -17.69 4.75 -4.72
C ALA A 650 -16.78 4.87 -5.95
N VAL A 651 -16.06 3.78 -6.26
CA VAL A 651 -15.18 3.72 -7.43
C VAL A 651 -16.03 3.32 -8.65
N GLU A 652 -16.80 4.26 -9.15
CA GLU A 652 -17.70 4.08 -10.30
C GLU A 652 -17.73 5.32 -11.20
N ASP A 653 -18.24 5.16 -12.41
CA ASP A 653 -18.36 6.27 -13.35
C ASP A 653 -19.61 7.11 -13.04
N ASN A 654 -19.41 8.38 -12.78
CA ASN A 654 -20.47 9.34 -12.51
C ASN A 654 -20.87 10.09 -13.80
N ALA A 655 -22.09 9.82 -14.27
CA ALA A 655 -22.59 10.43 -15.50
C ALA A 655 -22.74 11.97 -15.42
N ASP A 656 -23.03 12.51 -14.24
CA ASP A 656 -23.18 13.95 -14.03
C ASP A 656 -21.82 14.65 -14.02
N GLU A 657 -20.76 14.03 -13.46
CA GLU A 657 -19.40 14.56 -13.57
C GLU A 657 -18.97 14.67 -15.04
N ARG A 658 -19.22 13.63 -15.84
CA ARG A 658 -18.88 13.63 -17.25
C ARG A 658 -19.66 14.73 -18.03
N LYS A 659 -20.96 14.88 -17.78
CA LYS A 659 -21.77 15.95 -18.42
C LYS A 659 -21.28 17.35 -17.98
N THR A 660 -21.00 17.54 -16.70
CA THR A 660 -20.46 18.78 -16.14
C THR A 660 -19.15 19.15 -16.83
N LEU A 661 -18.24 18.19 -16.97
CA LEU A 661 -16.96 18.39 -17.63
C LEU A 661 -17.13 18.75 -19.12
N LEU A 662 -17.99 18.03 -19.85
CA LEU A 662 -18.30 18.35 -21.25
C LEU A 662 -18.91 19.75 -21.42
N ARG A 663 -19.83 20.15 -20.53
CA ARG A 663 -20.37 21.51 -20.50
C ARG A 663 -19.25 22.54 -20.29
N HIS A 664 -18.39 22.33 -19.30
CA HIS A 664 -17.26 23.21 -19.03
C HIS A 664 -16.35 23.39 -20.24
N LEU A 665 -15.97 22.28 -20.87
CA LEU A 665 -15.10 22.28 -22.04
C LEU A 665 -15.76 23.02 -23.23
N ALA A 666 -17.07 22.82 -23.43
CA ALA A 666 -17.82 23.54 -24.44
C ALA A 666 -17.89 25.06 -24.21
N VAL A 667 -18.09 25.49 -22.94
CA VAL A 667 -18.05 26.92 -22.55
C VAL A 667 -16.69 27.53 -22.86
N ARG A 668 -15.60 26.77 -22.67
CA ARG A 668 -14.23 27.18 -23.01
C ARG A 668 -13.90 27.08 -24.51
N GLY A 669 -14.85 26.66 -25.35
CA GLY A 669 -14.68 26.59 -26.82
C GLY A 669 -14.09 25.27 -27.33
N TYR A 670 -13.94 24.23 -26.48
CA TYR A 670 -13.44 22.94 -26.91
C TYR A 670 -14.57 22.01 -27.40
N GLN A 671 -14.33 21.28 -28.49
CA GLN A 671 -15.18 20.17 -28.95
C GLN A 671 -14.62 18.83 -28.44
N ALA A 672 -14.42 18.74 -27.15
CA ALA A 672 -13.73 17.63 -26.54
C ALA A 672 -14.60 16.36 -26.36
N ASP A 673 -13.93 15.24 -26.21
CA ASP A 673 -14.53 13.97 -25.74
C ASP A 673 -13.95 13.60 -24.41
N VAL A 674 -14.76 12.93 -23.56
CA VAL A 674 -14.37 12.49 -22.22
C VAL A 674 -14.58 11.01 -22.10
N SER A 675 -13.54 10.28 -21.74
CA SER A 675 -13.56 8.83 -21.53
C SER A 675 -12.98 8.50 -20.14
N ALA A 676 -13.25 7.29 -19.62
CA ALA A 676 -12.63 6.79 -18.41
C ALA A 676 -11.38 5.97 -18.73
N VAL A 677 -10.31 6.12 -17.95
CA VAL A 677 -9.13 5.24 -17.98
C VAL A 677 -9.30 4.09 -17.00
N VAL A 678 -9.72 4.44 -15.78
CA VAL A 678 -10.18 3.52 -14.74
C VAL A 678 -11.49 4.08 -14.19
N PRO A 679 -12.37 3.26 -13.61
CA PRO A 679 -13.63 3.75 -13.05
C PRO A 679 -13.43 4.93 -12.09
N GLY A 680 -14.25 5.96 -12.19
CA GLY A 680 -14.18 7.18 -11.39
C GLY A 680 -13.09 8.18 -11.84
N THR A 681 -12.53 8.03 -13.04
CA THR A 681 -11.54 8.97 -13.60
C THR A 681 -11.94 9.44 -14.99
N HIS A 682 -11.45 10.62 -15.39
CA HIS A 682 -11.71 11.20 -16.69
C HIS A 682 -10.41 11.45 -17.44
N LYS A 683 -10.44 11.11 -18.75
CA LYS A 683 -9.43 11.47 -19.73
C LYS A 683 -10.08 12.33 -20.78
N ILE A 684 -9.48 13.49 -21.07
CA ILE A 684 -10.00 14.46 -22.02
C ILE A 684 -9.24 14.37 -23.33
N ASP A 685 -9.96 14.15 -24.45
CA ASP A 685 -9.47 14.36 -25.81
C ASP A 685 -10.04 15.69 -26.33
N TYR A 686 -9.19 16.71 -26.41
CA TYR A 686 -9.58 18.06 -26.85
C TYR A 686 -9.90 18.16 -28.34
N ARG A 687 -9.60 17.11 -29.13
CA ARG A 687 -9.91 16.99 -30.56
C ARG A 687 -9.45 18.18 -31.41
N PHE A 688 -8.26 18.72 -31.11
CA PHE A 688 -7.70 19.80 -31.89
C PHE A 688 -7.54 19.40 -33.36
N ALA A 689 -7.98 20.31 -34.30
CA ALA A 689 -7.82 20.11 -35.72
C ALA A 689 -6.39 20.42 -36.19
N GLU A 690 -5.69 21.24 -35.45
CA GLU A 690 -4.34 21.69 -35.76
C GLU A 690 -3.37 20.52 -35.77
N ARG A 691 -2.48 20.56 -36.76
CA ARG A 691 -1.38 19.61 -36.91
C ARG A 691 -0.06 20.36 -37.09
N PRO A 692 0.46 21.01 -36.01
CA PRO A 692 1.69 21.81 -36.11
C PRO A 692 2.90 20.93 -36.46
N LEU A 693 3.94 21.51 -37.00
CA LEU A 693 5.21 20.81 -37.17
C LEU A 693 5.89 20.67 -35.79
N VAL A 694 6.40 19.48 -35.48
CA VAL A 694 7.08 19.18 -34.22
C VAL A 694 8.55 18.87 -34.47
N SER A 695 9.46 19.61 -33.81
CA SER A 695 10.89 19.32 -33.84
C SER A 695 11.29 18.52 -32.62
N ILE A 696 11.73 17.28 -32.81
CA ILE A 696 12.21 16.37 -31.75
C ILE A 696 13.71 16.57 -31.61
N ILE A 697 14.18 17.11 -30.50
CA ILE A 697 15.58 17.33 -30.15
C ILE A 697 16.08 16.14 -29.31
N VAL A 698 16.95 15.32 -29.90
CA VAL A 698 17.55 14.18 -29.20
C VAL A 698 18.90 14.59 -28.62
N HIS A 699 19.03 14.63 -27.32
CA HIS A 699 20.20 15.16 -26.59
C HIS A 699 20.84 14.13 -25.66
N GLY A 700 21.98 14.46 -25.02
CA GLY A 700 22.62 13.60 -24.02
C GLY A 700 23.26 12.34 -24.63
N ILE A 701 24.00 12.50 -25.74
CA ILE A 701 24.57 11.38 -26.50
C ILE A 701 25.81 10.83 -25.77
N GLY A 702 25.63 9.73 -25.02
CA GLY A 702 26.73 8.99 -24.41
C GLY A 702 27.14 7.74 -25.18
N ASP A 703 26.16 6.94 -25.61
CA ASP A 703 26.33 5.66 -26.33
C ASP A 703 25.67 5.72 -27.71
N LEU A 704 26.45 5.51 -28.76
CA LEU A 704 25.96 5.49 -30.15
C LEU A 704 24.91 4.40 -30.38
N THR A 705 25.04 3.24 -29.75
CA THR A 705 24.07 2.15 -29.89
C THR A 705 22.73 2.51 -29.23
N ALA A 706 22.77 3.19 -28.10
CA ALA A 706 21.57 3.68 -27.44
C ALA A 706 20.87 4.74 -28.30
N LEU A 707 21.60 5.70 -28.85
CA LEU A 707 21.08 6.70 -29.77
C LEU A 707 20.43 6.08 -31.01
N GLN A 708 21.06 5.05 -31.62
CA GLN A 708 20.49 4.33 -32.77
C GLN A 708 19.15 3.68 -32.40
N ARG A 709 19.03 3.06 -31.22
CA ARG A 709 17.77 2.48 -30.73
C ARG A 709 16.69 3.56 -30.50
N CYS A 710 17.08 4.69 -29.90
CA CYS A 710 16.20 5.85 -29.72
C CYS A 710 15.64 6.31 -31.06
N LEU A 711 16.51 6.59 -32.02
CA LEU A 711 16.11 7.05 -33.36
C LEU A 711 15.22 6.03 -34.08
N LEU A 712 15.53 4.73 -33.99
CA LEU A 712 14.70 3.68 -34.55
C LEU A 712 13.30 3.66 -33.92
N SER A 713 13.24 3.80 -32.59
CA SER A 713 11.96 3.83 -31.89
C SER A 713 11.10 5.03 -32.33
N VAL A 714 11.68 6.19 -32.47
CA VAL A 714 11.02 7.40 -32.96
C VAL A 714 10.55 7.22 -34.41
N LEU A 715 11.43 6.76 -35.30
CA LEU A 715 11.10 6.62 -36.72
C LEU A 715 10.05 5.54 -37.01
N GLN A 716 10.07 4.42 -36.26
CA GLN A 716 9.19 3.29 -36.50
C GLN A 716 7.86 3.41 -35.75
N ARG A 717 7.83 4.06 -34.58
CA ARG A 717 6.63 4.10 -33.70
C ARG A 717 5.89 5.44 -33.74
N THR A 718 6.40 6.48 -34.43
CA THR A 718 5.69 7.75 -34.51
C THR A 718 4.67 7.75 -35.66
N ARG A 719 3.39 7.74 -35.32
CA ARG A 719 2.27 7.82 -36.30
C ARG A 719 2.09 9.23 -36.85
N TYR A 720 2.39 10.24 -36.05
CA TYR A 720 2.31 11.65 -36.45
C TYR A 720 3.19 11.95 -37.65
N GLN A 721 2.67 12.63 -38.66
CA GLN A 721 3.37 12.78 -39.95
C GLN A 721 4.20 14.07 -40.08
N ARG A 722 3.88 15.10 -39.29
CA ARG A 722 4.52 16.42 -39.37
C ARG A 722 5.56 16.59 -38.28
N TYR A 723 6.68 15.90 -38.39
CA TYR A 723 7.80 16.05 -37.46
C TYR A 723 9.15 15.99 -38.18
N GLU A 724 10.14 16.59 -37.57
CA GLU A 724 11.59 16.44 -37.86
C GLU A 724 12.32 16.00 -36.58
N VAL A 725 13.49 15.40 -36.76
CA VAL A 725 14.35 14.98 -35.63
C VAL A 725 15.68 15.72 -35.78
N LEU A 726 16.08 16.42 -34.72
CA LEU A 726 17.34 17.14 -34.64
C LEU A 726 18.27 16.42 -33.68
N VAL A 727 19.45 16.08 -34.17
CA VAL A 727 20.46 15.37 -33.37
C VAL A 727 21.71 16.23 -33.32
N PRO A 728 21.91 17.01 -32.25
CA PRO A 728 23.13 17.73 -32.03
C PRO A 728 24.28 16.76 -31.81
N THR A 729 25.29 16.82 -32.64
CA THR A 729 26.44 15.89 -32.64
C THR A 729 27.75 16.62 -32.74
N GLY A 730 28.80 16.12 -32.07
CA GLY A 730 30.17 16.54 -32.38
C GLY A 730 30.70 15.84 -33.66
N ALA A 731 31.69 16.43 -34.31
CA ALA A 731 32.22 16.03 -35.61
C ALA A 731 32.61 14.52 -35.71
N ALA A 732 33.06 13.92 -34.61
CA ALA A 732 33.48 12.50 -34.57
C ALA A 732 32.31 11.54 -34.79
N ASN A 733 31.15 11.85 -34.22
CA ASN A 733 29.95 10.98 -34.30
C ASN A 733 29.12 11.28 -35.54
N HIS A 734 29.28 12.47 -36.14
CA HIS A 734 28.52 12.93 -37.30
C HIS A 734 28.65 12.01 -38.52
N SER A 735 29.86 11.62 -38.89
CA SER A 735 30.14 10.76 -40.06
C SER A 735 29.60 9.32 -39.85
N VAL A 736 29.75 8.78 -38.66
CA VAL A 736 29.27 7.43 -38.33
C VAL A 736 27.74 7.36 -38.35
N LEU A 737 27.08 8.34 -37.74
CA LEU A 737 25.63 8.45 -37.74
C LEU A 737 25.08 8.69 -39.15
N ARG A 738 25.74 9.50 -39.94
CA ARG A 738 25.33 9.75 -41.33
C ARG A 738 25.33 8.46 -42.16
N THR A 739 26.43 7.71 -42.09
CA THR A 739 26.53 6.43 -42.78
C THR A 739 25.47 5.46 -42.35
N TRP A 740 25.16 5.41 -41.04
CA TRP A 740 24.12 4.55 -40.51
C TRP A 740 22.71 4.97 -40.95
N LEU A 741 22.43 6.31 -40.94
CA LEU A 741 21.14 6.85 -41.37
C LEU A 741 20.90 6.60 -42.88
N ASP A 742 21.92 6.70 -43.73
CA ASP A 742 21.81 6.41 -45.16
C ASP A 742 21.34 4.97 -45.44
N GLY A 743 21.57 4.06 -44.50
CA GLY A 743 21.05 2.69 -44.53
C GLY A 743 19.61 2.51 -44.05
N GLN A 744 18.96 3.52 -43.45
CA GLN A 744 17.61 3.43 -42.86
C GLN A 744 16.46 3.84 -43.83
N GLY A 745 16.77 4.14 -45.08
CA GLY A 745 15.73 4.43 -46.08
C GLY A 745 15.06 5.81 -45.96
N HIS A 746 13.87 5.98 -46.55
CA HIS A 746 13.18 7.27 -46.67
C HIS A 746 12.86 7.95 -45.33
N GLN A 747 12.66 7.19 -44.26
CA GLN A 747 12.37 7.75 -42.91
C GLN A 747 13.54 8.53 -42.34
N ALA A 748 14.78 8.17 -42.71
CA ALA A 748 15.98 8.85 -42.27
C ALA A 748 16.05 10.32 -42.80
N SER A 749 15.32 10.67 -43.87
CA SER A 749 15.26 12.04 -44.37
C SER A 749 14.68 13.04 -43.37
N ARG A 750 13.95 12.57 -42.36
CA ARG A 750 13.45 13.41 -41.27
C ARG A 750 14.47 13.75 -40.22
N VAL A 751 15.64 13.06 -40.19
CA VAL A 751 16.72 13.26 -39.21
C VAL A 751 17.75 14.24 -39.75
N ARG A 752 17.94 15.33 -39.04
CA ARG A 752 18.99 16.32 -39.30
C ARG A 752 20.04 16.23 -38.21
N LEU A 753 21.27 15.97 -38.64
CA LEU A 753 22.43 16.03 -37.74
C LEU A 753 22.93 17.49 -37.70
N LEU A 754 23.10 18.02 -36.50
CA LEU A 754 23.58 19.39 -36.28
C LEU A 754 25.02 19.28 -35.72
N ASP A 755 25.99 19.91 -36.39
CA ASP A 755 27.37 19.98 -35.87
C ASP A 755 27.50 21.18 -34.93
N ILE A 756 27.52 20.88 -33.62
CA ILE A 756 27.54 21.90 -32.54
C ILE A 756 28.89 21.85 -31.79
N GLY A 757 29.97 21.44 -32.41
CA GLY A 757 31.30 21.45 -31.79
C GLY A 757 31.47 20.45 -30.61
N PRO A 758 32.68 20.15 -30.21
CA PRO A 758 32.98 19.24 -29.12
C PRO A 758 32.85 19.92 -27.74
N GLY A 759 32.37 19.17 -26.72
CA GLY A 759 32.43 19.60 -25.33
C GLY A 759 31.31 20.54 -24.86
N VAL A 760 30.22 20.66 -25.63
CA VAL A 760 29.07 21.50 -25.27
C VAL A 760 28.12 20.70 -24.39
N ALA A 761 27.62 21.28 -23.30
CA ALA A 761 26.73 20.61 -22.37
C ALA A 761 25.27 20.57 -22.88
N THR A 762 24.42 19.83 -22.18
CA THR A 762 23.04 19.50 -22.60
C THR A 762 22.17 20.73 -22.84
N GLY A 763 22.25 21.75 -22.00
CA GLY A 763 21.44 22.98 -22.12
C GLY A 763 21.78 23.76 -23.35
N SER A 764 23.05 23.99 -23.57
CA SER A 764 23.56 24.66 -24.77
C SER A 764 23.24 23.89 -26.05
N TRP A 765 23.25 22.55 -26.02
CA TRP A 765 22.84 21.74 -27.17
C TRP A 765 21.36 21.90 -27.50
N ILE A 766 20.48 21.89 -26.47
CA ILE A 766 19.04 22.10 -26.68
C ILE A 766 18.78 23.52 -27.20
N ASN A 767 19.45 24.53 -26.66
CA ASN A 767 19.31 25.92 -27.12
C ASN A 767 19.72 26.04 -28.58
N ALA A 768 20.91 25.54 -28.97
CA ALA A 768 21.38 25.58 -30.35
C ALA A 768 20.44 24.83 -31.32
N ALA A 769 19.99 23.63 -30.92
CA ALA A 769 19.03 22.85 -31.73
C ALA A 769 17.68 23.55 -31.86
N SER A 770 17.21 24.25 -30.82
CA SER A 770 15.97 25.00 -30.85
C SER A 770 15.99 26.17 -31.87
N GLN A 771 17.15 26.80 -32.08
CA GLN A 771 17.30 27.84 -33.09
C GLN A 771 17.16 27.27 -34.51
N GLU A 772 17.74 26.11 -34.75
CA GLU A 772 17.68 25.38 -36.02
C GLU A 772 16.35 24.66 -36.28
N ALA A 773 15.53 24.50 -35.28
CA ALA A 773 14.24 23.83 -35.36
C ALA A 773 13.26 24.59 -36.23
N LYS A 774 12.52 23.87 -37.08
CA LYS A 774 11.48 24.44 -37.98
C LYS A 774 10.09 24.26 -37.42
N GLY A 775 9.93 23.42 -36.37
CA GLY A 775 8.66 23.13 -35.76
C GLY A 775 8.08 24.25 -34.92
N ASP A 776 6.77 24.27 -34.81
CA ASP A 776 6.02 25.15 -33.93
C ASP A 776 6.15 24.69 -32.48
N TYR A 777 6.37 23.41 -32.29
CA TYR A 777 6.60 22.76 -30.97
C TYR A 777 7.93 22.02 -30.95
N LEU A 778 8.59 22.10 -29.82
CA LEU A 778 9.83 21.39 -29.51
C LEU A 778 9.51 20.22 -28.57
N VAL A 779 10.12 19.07 -28.84
CA VAL A 779 10.13 17.91 -27.90
C VAL A 779 11.58 17.57 -27.61
N THR A 780 11.96 17.57 -26.34
CA THR A 780 13.24 17.02 -25.90
C THR A 780 13.14 15.52 -25.68
N LEU A 781 14.17 14.78 -26.02
CA LEU A 781 14.26 13.35 -25.81
C LEU A 781 15.72 12.96 -25.53
N VAL A 782 15.99 12.26 -24.42
CA VAL A 782 17.35 11.78 -24.11
C VAL A 782 17.74 10.63 -25.06
N ALA A 783 18.99 10.60 -25.50
CA ALA A 783 19.48 9.68 -26.53
C ALA A 783 19.39 8.18 -26.16
N ASP A 784 19.22 7.81 -24.90
CA ASP A 784 19.02 6.43 -24.44
C ASP A 784 17.52 6.04 -24.29
N SER A 785 16.61 6.94 -24.64
CA SER A 785 15.18 6.73 -24.54
C SER A 785 14.63 5.85 -25.67
N GLU A 786 13.53 5.12 -25.38
CA GLU A 786 12.73 4.43 -26.40
C GLU A 786 11.24 4.75 -26.22
N VAL A 787 10.60 5.23 -27.27
CA VAL A 787 9.18 5.56 -27.27
C VAL A 787 8.35 4.28 -27.32
N LEU A 788 7.32 4.15 -26.45
CA LEU A 788 6.45 2.97 -26.40
C LEU A 788 5.16 3.14 -27.18
N ASN A 789 4.52 4.32 -27.12
CA ASN A 789 3.20 4.56 -27.69
C ASN A 789 3.32 5.10 -29.13
N VAL A 790 2.51 4.60 -30.06
CA VAL A 790 2.54 5.06 -31.47
C VAL A 790 1.94 6.46 -31.66
N ASN A 791 1.07 6.90 -30.76
CA ASN A 791 0.39 8.21 -30.77
C ASN A 791 0.97 9.20 -29.74
N TRP A 792 2.23 9.03 -29.35
CA TRP A 792 2.83 9.80 -28.29
C TRP A 792 2.89 11.32 -28.58
N ILE A 793 3.18 11.74 -29.82
CA ILE A 793 3.18 13.14 -30.20
C ILE A 793 1.76 13.72 -30.14
N GLU A 794 0.76 12.98 -30.68
CA GLU A 794 -0.63 13.41 -30.61
C GLU A 794 -1.10 13.53 -29.15
N SER A 795 -0.67 12.64 -28.26
CA SER A 795 -1.02 12.71 -26.84
C SER A 795 -0.34 13.88 -26.11
N LEU A 796 0.90 14.22 -26.46
CA LEU A 796 1.55 15.44 -25.95
C LEU A 796 0.87 16.70 -26.50
N LEU A 797 0.58 16.77 -27.81
CA LEU A 797 -0.10 17.88 -28.45
C LEU A 797 -1.53 18.06 -27.93
N ASN A 798 -2.22 17.00 -27.54
CA ASN A 798 -3.53 17.08 -26.91
C ASN A 798 -3.54 17.99 -25.68
N GLN A 799 -2.44 18.03 -24.94
CA GLN A 799 -2.28 18.94 -23.80
C GLN A 799 -1.61 20.27 -24.21
N ALA A 800 -0.57 20.20 -25.02
CA ALA A 800 0.25 21.37 -25.37
C ALA A 800 -0.45 22.44 -26.21
N LEU A 801 -1.52 22.07 -26.94
CA LEU A 801 -2.32 22.99 -27.74
C LEU A 801 -3.32 23.83 -26.92
N ARG A 802 -3.47 23.52 -25.65
CA ARG A 802 -4.27 24.31 -24.70
C ARG A 802 -3.55 25.67 -24.43
N PRO A 803 -4.22 26.82 -24.51
CA PRO A 803 -3.56 28.11 -24.35
C PRO A 803 -2.97 28.34 -22.94
N GLU A 804 -3.51 27.70 -21.91
CA GLU A 804 -3.02 27.77 -20.54
C GLU A 804 -1.83 26.84 -20.26
N VAL A 805 -1.50 25.91 -21.17
CA VAL A 805 -0.45 24.92 -20.96
C VAL A 805 0.85 25.34 -21.61
N GLY A 806 1.90 25.44 -20.82
CA GLY A 806 3.24 25.81 -21.31
C GLY A 806 4.11 24.60 -21.60
N VAL A 807 4.10 23.61 -20.70
CA VAL A 807 4.98 22.44 -20.76
C VAL A 807 4.18 21.16 -20.55
N VAL A 808 4.52 20.10 -21.29
CA VAL A 808 3.93 18.76 -21.12
C VAL A 808 5.03 17.71 -20.96
N GLY A 809 4.94 16.89 -19.91
CA GLY A 809 5.87 15.79 -19.62
C GLY A 809 5.24 14.41 -19.70
N ALA A 810 6.07 13.39 -19.89
CA ALA A 810 5.68 11.99 -20.04
C ALA A 810 5.98 11.13 -18.80
N LYS A 811 5.39 9.94 -18.75
CA LYS A 811 5.75 8.88 -17.80
C LYS A 811 7.01 8.16 -18.27
N LEU A 812 8.05 8.13 -17.44
CA LEU A 812 9.28 7.40 -17.71
C LEU A 812 9.28 6.06 -17.00
N VAL A 813 9.72 5.02 -17.70
CA VAL A 813 9.71 3.63 -17.18
C VAL A 813 10.98 2.90 -17.58
N GLU A 814 11.37 1.90 -16.81
CA GLU A 814 12.39 0.92 -17.21
C GLU A 814 11.86 -0.13 -18.18
N ARG A 815 12.76 -0.93 -18.78
CA ARG A 815 12.40 -2.02 -19.69
C ARG A 815 11.58 -3.12 -19.02
N ASP A 816 11.75 -3.32 -17.71
CA ASP A 816 10.97 -4.27 -16.90
C ASP A 816 9.57 -3.73 -16.52
N GLY A 817 9.26 -2.49 -16.88
CA GLY A 817 7.99 -1.83 -16.63
C GLY A 817 7.89 -1.14 -15.27
N ARG A 818 8.99 -0.91 -14.58
CA ARG A 818 9.02 -0.10 -13.35
C ARG A 818 9.12 1.38 -13.69
N ILE A 819 8.48 2.21 -12.89
CA ILE A 819 8.51 3.68 -13.04
C ILE A 819 9.88 4.20 -12.61
N THR A 820 10.48 5.03 -13.45
CA THR A 820 11.70 5.78 -13.14
C THR A 820 11.38 7.23 -12.81
N GLN A 821 10.32 7.81 -13.45
CA GLN A 821 9.90 9.17 -13.16
C GLN A 821 8.42 9.41 -13.53
N ALA A 822 7.69 10.12 -12.65
CA ALA A 822 6.28 10.46 -12.82
C ALA A 822 6.02 11.93 -12.42
N GLY A 823 6.67 12.87 -13.09
CA GLY A 823 6.74 14.28 -12.70
C GLY A 823 7.83 14.52 -11.65
N LEU A 824 8.12 15.79 -11.40
CA LEU A 824 9.14 16.23 -10.44
C LEU A 824 8.48 17.01 -9.32
N ILE A 825 8.90 16.74 -8.08
CA ILE A 825 8.44 17.37 -6.85
C ILE A 825 9.60 18.19 -6.28
N LEU A 826 9.37 19.45 -6.02
CA LEU A 826 10.35 20.35 -5.41
C LEU A 826 10.50 20.05 -3.93
N GLY A 827 11.71 20.07 -3.42
CA GLY A 827 12.05 19.77 -2.03
C GLY A 827 12.10 18.27 -1.70
N LEU A 828 11.65 17.36 -2.58
CA LEU A 828 11.69 15.93 -2.32
C LEU A 828 13.15 15.42 -2.32
N ASN A 829 13.54 14.73 -1.23
CA ASN A 829 14.90 14.25 -0.98
C ASN A 829 15.95 15.37 -1.03
N ASP A 830 15.61 16.48 -0.38
CA ASP A 830 16.41 17.69 -0.16
C ASP A 830 16.57 18.64 -1.37
N GLU A 831 16.02 18.32 -2.55
CA GLU A 831 16.17 19.15 -3.75
C GLU A 831 14.98 19.06 -4.71
N VAL A 832 15.06 18.14 -5.64
CA VAL A 832 14.02 17.82 -6.62
C VAL A 832 14.03 16.32 -6.82
N GLY A 833 12.91 15.69 -6.58
CA GLY A 833 12.78 14.25 -6.70
C GLY A 833 11.55 13.82 -7.48
N SER A 834 11.49 12.54 -7.82
CA SER A 834 10.31 11.91 -8.37
C SER A 834 9.76 10.90 -7.37
N ALA A 835 8.44 10.90 -7.23
CA ALA A 835 7.75 9.88 -6.44
C ALA A 835 7.48 8.63 -7.28
N PHE A 836 7.06 7.54 -6.61
CA PHE A 836 6.66 6.26 -7.21
C PHE A 836 7.77 5.51 -7.97
N ILE A 837 9.03 5.84 -7.73
CA ILE A 837 10.17 5.13 -8.35
C ILE A 837 10.12 3.65 -7.94
N GLY A 838 10.26 2.75 -8.93
CA GLY A 838 10.21 1.30 -8.73
C GLY A 838 8.80 0.70 -8.71
N GLU A 839 7.74 1.52 -8.68
CA GLU A 839 6.37 1.04 -8.80
C GLU A 839 6.10 0.49 -10.22
N PRO A 840 5.20 -0.50 -10.35
CA PRO A 840 4.77 -0.97 -11.66
C PRO A 840 4.11 0.14 -12.48
N LYS A 841 4.35 0.21 -13.78
CA LYS A 841 3.71 1.21 -14.68
C LYS A 841 2.18 1.18 -14.67
N THR A 842 1.58 0.06 -14.20
CA THR A 842 0.14 -0.14 -14.06
C THR A 842 -0.39 0.27 -12.69
N ALA A 843 0.46 0.65 -11.74
CA ALA A 843 0.04 1.14 -10.44
C ALA A 843 -0.82 2.40 -10.59
N ARG A 844 -1.78 2.57 -9.68
CA ARG A 844 -2.64 3.76 -9.67
C ARG A 844 -1.97 4.96 -9.00
N GLY A 845 -1.05 4.69 -8.07
CA GLY A 845 -0.44 5.73 -7.24
C GLY A 845 -1.41 6.38 -6.25
N TYR A 846 -0.87 7.27 -5.44
CA TYR A 846 -1.64 8.07 -4.49
C TYR A 846 -2.67 8.93 -5.22
N MET A 847 -3.95 8.89 -4.82
CA MET A 847 -5.05 9.63 -5.45
C MET A 847 -5.18 9.41 -6.98
N ASN A 848 -4.89 8.21 -7.48
CA ASN A 848 -4.87 7.85 -8.92
C ASN A 848 -3.82 8.63 -9.77
N ARG A 849 -2.87 9.31 -9.16
CA ARG A 849 -1.92 10.22 -9.85
C ARG A 849 -1.05 9.56 -10.91
N LEU A 850 -0.92 8.23 -10.92
CA LEU A 850 -0.16 7.51 -11.94
C LEU A 850 -0.97 7.14 -13.20
N VAL A 851 -2.29 7.35 -13.20
CA VAL A 851 -3.17 6.96 -14.31
C VAL A 851 -3.97 8.11 -14.91
N VAL A 852 -3.86 9.34 -14.36
CA VAL A 852 -4.57 10.53 -14.81
C VAL A 852 -3.62 11.69 -15.12
N GLU A 853 -4.08 12.66 -15.92
CA GLU A 853 -3.40 13.93 -16.11
C GLU A 853 -3.43 14.75 -14.82
N GLN A 854 -2.33 15.48 -14.58
CA GLN A 854 -2.18 16.37 -13.43
C GLN A 854 -1.20 17.51 -13.72
N ASN A 855 -1.34 18.60 -12.96
CA ASN A 855 -0.31 19.63 -12.95
C ASN A 855 0.80 19.27 -11.97
N CYS A 856 2.02 19.59 -12.30
CA CYS A 856 3.20 19.43 -11.46
C CYS A 856 4.13 20.64 -11.61
N SER A 857 5.06 20.79 -10.69
CA SER A 857 5.98 21.94 -10.68
C SER A 857 7.02 21.85 -11.78
N ALA A 858 7.47 20.64 -12.12
CA ALA A 858 8.41 20.43 -13.21
C ALA A 858 8.27 19.01 -13.81
N VAL A 859 8.79 18.89 -15.03
CA VAL A 859 8.96 17.62 -15.77
C VAL A 859 10.34 17.61 -16.44
N SER A 860 10.86 16.42 -16.72
CA SER A 860 12.22 16.23 -17.18
C SER A 860 12.38 16.41 -18.69
N PHE A 861 13.54 16.89 -19.12
CA PHE A 861 13.98 16.88 -20.51
C PHE A 861 14.08 15.48 -21.13
N ALA A 862 13.95 14.42 -20.34
CA ALA A 862 13.92 13.07 -20.89
C ALA A 862 12.74 12.85 -21.85
N CYS A 863 11.60 13.53 -21.65
CA CYS A 863 10.55 13.69 -22.65
C CYS A 863 9.65 14.88 -22.25
N LEU A 864 9.92 16.04 -22.80
CA LEU A 864 9.23 17.29 -22.52
C LEU A 864 8.81 17.96 -23.82
N MET A 865 7.56 18.43 -23.93
CA MET A 865 7.07 19.24 -25.04
C MET A 865 6.77 20.68 -24.60
N ILE A 866 7.18 21.67 -25.42
CA ILE A 866 6.91 23.09 -25.22
C ILE A 866 6.73 23.76 -26.59
N SER A 867 5.89 24.79 -26.71
CA SER A 867 5.85 25.59 -27.94
C SER A 867 7.18 26.31 -28.15
N LYS A 868 7.68 26.37 -29.40
CA LYS A 868 8.93 27.08 -29.72
C LYS A 868 8.83 28.57 -29.37
N GLN A 869 7.65 29.17 -29.57
CA GLN A 869 7.41 30.56 -29.19
C GLN A 869 7.62 30.81 -27.70
N LEU A 870 7.03 29.94 -26.84
CA LEU A 870 7.16 30.07 -25.40
C LEU A 870 8.58 29.75 -24.92
N PHE A 871 9.24 28.75 -25.51
CA PHE A 871 10.64 28.46 -25.22
C PHE A 871 11.55 29.66 -25.47
N ASN A 872 11.36 30.34 -26.60
CA ASN A 872 12.11 31.56 -26.94
C ASN A 872 11.72 32.75 -26.02
N ALA A 873 10.44 32.89 -25.67
CA ALA A 873 9.97 33.95 -24.76
C ALA A 873 10.47 33.78 -23.34
N ALA A 874 10.79 32.55 -22.97
CA ALA A 874 11.43 32.18 -21.69
C ALA A 874 12.98 32.21 -21.78
N ASP A 875 13.57 32.73 -22.84
CA ASP A 875 15.02 32.78 -23.10
C ASP A 875 15.72 31.40 -23.15
N GLY A 876 14.95 30.34 -23.46
CA GLY A 876 15.49 29.00 -23.55
C GLY A 876 15.97 28.44 -22.20
N ILE A 877 17.07 27.66 -22.24
CA ILE A 877 17.71 27.12 -21.03
C ILE A 877 18.79 28.13 -20.60
N ASP A 878 18.78 28.46 -19.31
CA ASP A 878 19.84 29.26 -18.67
C ASP A 878 21.14 28.44 -18.60
N SER A 879 21.93 28.51 -19.69
CA SER A 879 23.16 27.73 -19.81
C SER A 879 24.33 28.27 -18.98
N GLU A 880 24.20 29.45 -18.35
CA GLU A 880 25.22 29.92 -17.41
C GLU A 880 25.13 29.16 -16.06
N LEU A 881 23.89 28.86 -15.60
CA LEU A 881 23.63 28.25 -14.31
C LEU A 881 23.28 26.77 -14.42
N PHE A 882 22.61 26.33 -15.49
CA PHE A 882 21.98 25.02 -15.60
C PHE A 882 22.32 24.26 -16.89
N ASP A 883 23.51 24.50 -17.46
CA ASP A 883 23.90 23.86 -18.71
C ASP A 883 24.00 22.34 -18.62
N ASP A 884 24.53 21.82 -17.50
CA ASP A 884 24.75 20.39 -17.28
C ASP A 884 23.57 19.66 -16.61
N ALA A 885 22.77 20.37 -15.79
CA ALA A 885 21.69 19.74 -15.02
C ALA A 885 20.63 20.75 -14.53
N LEU A 886 19.44 20.28 -14.24
CA LEU A 886 18.31 21.04 -13.65
C LEU A 886 17.76 22.18 -14.53
N GLY A 887 18.17 22.29 -15.78
CA GLY A 887 17.65 23.29 -16.72
C GLY A 887 16.18 23.06 -17.09
N ASP A 888 15.70 21.81 -17.00
CA ASP A 888 14.29 21.45 -17.13
C ASP A 888 13.44 22.01 -15.98
N VAL A 889 13.94 21.91 -14.75
CA VAL A 889 13.27 22.44 -13.56
C VAL A 889 13.19 23.95 -13.62
N ASP A 890 14.31 24.63 -13.90
CA ASP A 890 14.38 26.09 -14.05
C ASP A 890 13.43 26.60 -15.15
N LEU A 891 13.43 25.96 -16.32
CA LEU A 891 12.52 26.29 -17.41
C LEU A 891 11.05 26.15 -17.01
N CYS A 892 10.67 25.05 -16.39
CA CYS A 892 9.30 24.81 -15.93
C CYS A 892 8.86 25.86 -14.91
N LEU A 893 9.75 26.25 -13.98
CA LEU A 893 9.45 27.26 -12.97
C LEU A 893 9.28 28.66 -13.57
N ARG A 894 10.15 29.07 -14.54
CA ARG A 894 9.99 30.34 -15.26
C ARG A 894 8.70 30.39 -16.07
N VAL A 895 8.36 29.29 -16.75
CA VAL A 895 7.10 29.14 -17.49
C VAL A 895 5.90 29.22 -16.54
N GLY A 896 6.00 28.60 -15.35
CA GLY A 896 4.99 28.66 -14.30
C GLY A 896 4.81 30.08 -13.73
N GLN A 897 5.89 30.84 -13.53
CA GLN A 897 5.81 32.26 -13.13
C GLN A 897 5.15 33.15 -14.20
N ALA A 898 5.30 32.81 -15.48
CA ALA A 898 4.60 33.48 -16.58
C ALA A 898 3.10 33.11 -16.66
N GLY A 899 2.58 32.28 -15.73
CA GLY A 899 1.16 31.95 -15.62
C GLY A 899 0.73 30.70 -16.39
N TYR A 900 1.64 29.94 -16.97
CA TYR A 900 1.33 28.70 -17.68
C TYR A 900 1.39 27.49 -16.78
N LEU A 901 0.61 26.44 -17.12
CA LEU A 901 0.59 25.16 -16.43
C LEU A 901 1.66 24.21 -17.01
N THR A 902 2.28 23.45 -16.14
CA THR A 902 3.03 22.25 -16.51
C THR A 902 2.13 21.04 -16.29
N VAL A 903 1.88 20.28 -17.36
CA VAL A 903 1.02 19.08 -17.34
C VAL A 903 1.88 17.84 -17.45
N TRP A 904 1.66 16.88 -16.55
CA TRP A 904 2.21 15.55 -16.69
C TRP A 904 1.10 14.59 -17.16
N THR A 905 1.42 13.77 -18.18
CA THR A 905 0.46 12.80 -18.74
C THR A 905 0.97 11.36 -18.64
N PRO A 906 0.18 10.41 -18.06
CA PRO A 906 0.52 9.01 -18.01
C PRO A 906 0.33 8.28 -19.37
N HIS A 907 -0.30 8.95 -20.34
CA HIS A 907 -0.67 8.37 -21.64
C HIS A 907 0.48 8.35 -22.64
N VAL A 908 1.57 9.02 -22.31
CA VAL A 908 2.85 8.92 -23.02
C VAL A 908 3.84 8.18 -22.14
N GLN A 909 4.35 7.06 -22.61
CA GLN A 909 5.33 6.25 -21.91
C GLN A 909 6.61 6.14 -22.71
N VAL A 910 7.72 6.42 -22.04
CA VAL A 910 9.06 6.39 -22.64
C VAL A 910 9.94 5.52 -21.77
N ILE A 911 10.61 4.55 -22.36
CA ILE A 911 11.68 3.80 -21.68
C ILE A 911 12.87 4.72 -21.54
N GLN A 912 13.32 4.92 -20.33
CA GLN A 912 14.52 5.65 -20.01
C GLN A 912 15.14 5.04 -18.74
N SER A 913 16.39 4.60 -18.86
CA SER A 913 17.13 4.00 -17.76
C SER A 913 18.14 5.00 -17.20
N GLY A 914 17.95 5.41 -15.98
CA GLY A 914 18.88 6.24 -15.24
C GLY A 914 18.23 7.45 -14.58
N VAL A 915 18.79 7.85 -13.46
CA VAL A 915 18.41 9.09 -12.75
C VAL A 915 19.19 10.22 -13.42
N LEU A 916 18.52 11.32 -13.75
CA LEU A 916 19.21 12.52 -14.20
C LEU A 916 20.12 13.00 -13.06
N ALA A 917 21.42 12.93 -13.28
CA ALA A 917 22.38 13.39 -12.29
C ALA A 917 22.28 14.91 -12.15
N SER A 918 22.24 15.41 -10.94
CA SER A 918 22.38 16.84 -10.67
C SER A 918 23.81 17.13 -10.18
N THR A 919 24.39 18.24 -10.60
CA THR A 919 25.69 18.68 -10.10
C THR A 919 25.54 19.50 -8.82
N PRO A 920 26.55 19.54 -7.92
CA PRO A 920 26.49 20.40 -6.72
C PRO A 920 26.30 21.88 -7.05
N GLU A 921 26.89 22.35 -8.15
CA GLU A 921 26.84 23.73 -8.64
C GLU A 921 25.40 24.07 -9.10
N ALA A 922 24.79 23.23 -9.93
CA ALA A 922 23.40 23.43 -10.38
C ALA A 922 22.40 23.38 -9.20
N ARG A 923 22.64 22.51 -8.20
CA ARG A 923 21.85 22.47 -6.97
C ARG A 923 21.94 23.76 -6.16
N ALA A 924 23.16 24.29 -6.01
CA ALA A 924 23.36 25.55 -5.30
C ALA A 924 22.67 26.72 -6.01
N ALA A 925 22.80 26.80 -7.33
CA ALA A 925 22.13 27.80 -8.15
C ALA A 925 20.59 27.69 -8.07
N LEU A 926 20.05 26.48 -8.09
CA LEU A 926 18.61 26.25 -7.97
C LEU A 926 18.08 26.70 -6.60
N ARG A 927 18.80 26.40 -5.51
CA ARG A 927 18.43 26.86 -4.16
C ARG A 927 18.48 28.39 -4.03
N GLU A 928 19.47 29.02 -4.63
CA GLU A 928 19.59 30.48 -4.59
C GLU A 928 18.46 31.15 -5.38
N LYS A 929 18.16 30.63 -6.57
CA LYS A 929 17.15 31.23 -7.48
C LYS A 929 15.71 30.93 -7.07
N TRP A 930 15.44 29.70 -6.50
CA TRP A 930 14.11 29.16 -6.28
C TRP A 930 13.82 28.70 -4.85
N SER A 931 14.44 29.35 -3.85
CA SER A 931 14.35 28.96 -2.43
C SER A 931 12.90 28.80 -1.92
N GLU A 932 12.00 29.72 -2.29
CA GLU A 932 10.59 29.67 -1.87
C GLU A 932 9.85 28.49 -2.50
N ALA A 933 10.04 28.23 -3.78
CA ALA A 933 9.41 27.13 -4.49
C ALA A 933 9.94 25.76 -4.00
N LEU A 934 11.22 25.67 -3.63
CA LEU A 934 11.81 24.47 -3.03
C LEU A 934 11.34 24.22 -1.60
N ALA A 935 10.99 25.28 -0.87
CA ALA A 935 10.47 25.16 0.49
C ALA A 935 9.03 24.61 0.52
N GLN A 936 8.23 24.91 -0.50
CA GLN A 936 6.86 24.46 -0.61
C GLN A 936 6.44 24.31 -2.07
N ASP A 937 6.40 23.08 -2.53
CA ASP A 937 5.87 22.75 -3.86
C ASP A 937 4.34 22.94 -3.87
N ARG A 938 3.83 23.81 -4.76
CA ARG A 938 2.40 24.13 -4.87
C ARG A 938 1.52 22.93 -5.27
N PHE A 939 2.09 21.88 -5.86
CA PHE A 939 1.39 20.68 -6.30
C PHE A 939 1.68 19.46 -5.41
N TYR A 940 2.31 19.69 -4.24
CA TYR A 940 2.59 18.68 -3.24
C TYR A 940 2.12 19.18 -1.87
N ASN A 941 1.30 18.36 -1.18
CA ASN A 941 0.72 18.77 0.10
C ASN A 941 1.79 18.81 1.21
N GLY A 942 1.80 19.86 2.02
CA GLY A 942 2.75 20.05 3.11
C GLY A 942 2.67 19.03 4.24
N ASN A 943 1.59 18.25 4.32
CA ASN A 943 1.41 17.16 5.26
C ASN A 943 2.07 15.85 4.83
N LEU A 944 2.54 15.77 3.59
CA LEU A 944 3.24 14.62 3.05
C LEU A 944 4.75 14.72 3.30
N ALA A 945 5.41 13.58 3.42
CA ALA A 945 6.85 13.52 3.63
C ALA A 945 7.65 13.98 2.40
N LEU A 946 8.65 14.81 2.63
CA LEU A 946 9.62 15.24 1.61
C LEU A 946 10.87 14.33 1.58
N GLN A 947 10.85 13.20 2.29
CA GLN A 947 11.92 12.22 2.29
C GLN A 947 11.38 10.84 1.90
N GLY A 948 12.18 10.04 1.20
CA GLY A 948 11.82 8.68 0.80
C GLY A 948 11.04 8.61 -0.51
N ALA A 949 10.03 7.75 -0.56
CA ALA A 949 9.29 7.44 -1.81
C ALA A 949 8.33 8.53 -2.29
N GLY A 950 8.07 9.56 -1.49
CA GLY A 950 7.02 10.55 -1.75
C GLY A 950 5.61 10.02 -1.43
N PHE A 951 4.65 10.92 -1.32
CA PHE A 951 3.23 10.63 -1.03
C PHE A 951 2.99 9.71 0.18
N THR A 952 3.89 9.74 1.15
CA THR A 952 3.72 9.10 2.45
C THR A 952 3.39 10.15 3.50
N LEU A 953 2.77 9.72 4.61
CA LEU A 953 2.45 10.63 5.71
C LEU A 953 3.72 11.30 6.23
N GLY A 954 3.70 12.62 6.32
CA GLY A 954 4.77 13.39 6.91
C GLY A 954 4.94 13.13 8.41
N PRO A 955 6.04 13.57 9.01
CA PRO A 955 6.26 13.42 10.42
C PRO A 955 5.16 14.14 11.23
N VAL A 956 4.82 13.57 12.39
CA VAL A 956 3.90 14.23 13.32
C VAL A 956 4.50 15.58 13.73
N ARG A 957 3.81 16.65 13.40
CA ARG A 957 4.22 18.03 13.74
C ARG A 957 3.08 18.73 14.46
N ASN A 958 3.39 19.36 15.57
CA ASN A 958 2.45 20.25 16.23
C ASN A 958 2.17 21.48 15.33
N VAL A 959 0.92 21.88 15.24
CA VAL A 959 0.57 23.13 14.54
C VAL A 959 1.02 24.32 15.40
N PRO A 960 1.76 25.30 14.85
CA PRO A 960 2.18 26.48 15.61
C PRO A 960 1.02 27.47 15.72
N TRP A 961 -0.01 27.13 16.49
CA TRP A 961 -1.27 27.90 16.60
C TRP A 961 -1.06 29.37 16.93
N THR A 962 -0.04 29.70 17.72
CA THR A 962 0.24 31.10 18.09
C THR A 962 0.90 31.89 16.96
N ASP A 963 1.61 31.23 16.06
CA ASP A 963 2.29 31.86 14.94
C ASP A 963 1.33 32.23 13.79
N LEU A 964 0.10 31.65 13.84
CA LEU A 964 -0.98 31.99 12.91
C LEU A 964 -1.67 33.31 13.24
N LEU A 965 -1.44 33.86 14.44
CA LEU A 965 -2.11 35.08 14.93
C LEU A 965 -1.34 36.33 14.51
N VAL A 966 -1.38 36.70 13.25
CA VAL A 966 -0.68 37.87 12.69
C VAL A 966 -1.52 39.15 12.79
#